data_4fca3c457c5c93043a6e6f743f157af6
#
_entry.id   4fca3c457c5c93043a6e6f743f157af6
#
_cell.length_a   1.000
_cell.length_b   1.000
_cell.length_c   1.000
_cell.angle_alpha   90.00
_cell.angle_beta   90.00
_cell.angle_gamma   90.00
#
_symmetry.space_group_name_H-M   'P 1'
#
loop_
_entity.id
_entity.type
_entity.pdbx_description
1 polymer ?
#
loop_
_entity_poly.entity_id
_entity_poly.type
_entity_poly.pdbx_seq_one_letter_code
_entity_poly.pdbx_strand_id
1 'polypeptide(L)'
;EIRLSLVGSEMCIRDRYGSGSMFPNSTFDVQPLPGYASAFVGIISGHHGVARSGRLILFDPAKARKGAAGMLQEIPHRNRPIVEEVKDRLVDGVWPQFIKPSPLNDTYFLVAAKLDKNDLWGIYLVDKFDNVTCLHKMEGEGYISPIAVRKTVTPPAIPDRVKLDDKQATVFIQDIYEGEGLKGIPRGTVKSLRLHAYEYAYVQTQSDHNWHGIQSGWDIKRMLGTVPVEEDGSVIFKIPANTPVSIQPLDKDGVAVQWMRSWLTGQPGEIVSCVGCHEDQNQIVIPKRVIASQKAPHALTPPEGGPRSFTFDLEVQPILDRACIACHNGEGKAFDLRGGKKDNRGYGTSYLNLHPYVHRQGGEGDMVVLYPYEYHPNTSELVRLLKKGHYNVQLTDAEWRKIYNWIDYNAPDKGYFNANVLKSFPYQGYDQIERRKQLTDKYAGGAGVDWKKEIADYAAQLKNKGEIKPVMPKKVSPVKEKVLKVKGWPFAPDRVKEMLADEKETVKVLEIAPGVQMTFVRIPAGEFVMGSYHGEPDTYPTTKVKIDKAFWMGELEVTNQQYNTIFPQHDSRYVDQQWKDHVVPGYPANKPEQPVIRVSYNDAMEYCKILSQKTGLNITLPTEAQWEWACRGGSDEDFWFGNLNADFGKKDNLADVTTNKFAVSGVDPQPMSPESPWYKYYTFLP
;
A
#
# COMPACT_ATOMS: atom_id res chain seq x y z
N GLU A 1 -25.97 3.80 -17.16
CA GLU A 1 -26.63 4.14 -15.86
C GLU A 1 -25.93 3.53 -14.67
N ILE A 2 -25.37 2.36 -14.81
CA ILE A 2 -24.43 1.78 -13.83
C ILE A 2 -23.22 2.71 -13.64
N ARG A 3 -22.87 3.50 -14.62
CA ARG A 3 -21.73 4.42 -14.58
C ARG A 3 -21.83 5.55 -13.56
N LEU A 4 -22.99 5.98 -13.20
CA LEU A 4 -23.20 7.15 -12.34
C LEU A 4 -23.26 6.79 -10.85
N SER A 5 -23.80 5.64 -10.51
CA SER A 5 -23.72 5.10 -9.13
C SER A 5 -22.35 4.56 -8.80
N LEU A 6 -21.58 4.24 -9.81
CA LEU A 6 -20.26 3.68 -9.77
C LEU A 6 -19.18 4.74 -9.48
N VAL A 7 -19.41 6.01 -9.77
CA VAL A 7 -18.40 7.06 -9.69
C VAL A 7 -18.06 7.48 -8.26
N GLY A 8 -18.93 7.27 -7.31
CA GLY A 8 -18.68 7.67 -5.92
C GLY A 8 -17.99 6.63 -5.06
N SER A 9 -18.28 5.35 -5.26
CA SER A 9 -17.82 4.25 -4.39
C SER A 9 -16.77 3.35 -5.02
N GLU A 10 -16.47 3.54 -6.30
CA GLU A 10 -15.72 2.59 -7.09
C GLU A 10 -14.31 2.84 -7.34
N MET A 11 -13.86 3.74 -6.67
CA MET A 11 -12.50 4.14 -6.81
C MET A 11 -11.55 3.25 -6.07
N CYS A 12 -12.09 2.26 -5.38
CA CYS A 12 -11.31 1.19 -4.80
C CYS A 12 -11.13 0.09 -5.82
N ILE A 13 -9.90 -0.17 -6.21
CA ILE A 13 -9.49 -1.25 -7.12
C ILE A 13 -10.13 -2.59 -6.72
N ARG A 14 -10.37 -2.79 -5.45
CA ARG A 14 -11.02 -3.96 -4.87
C ARG A 14 -12.47 -4.18 -5.33
N ASP A 15 -13.16 -3.16 -5.80
CA ASP A 15 -14.58 -3.25 -6.17
C ASP A 15 -14.82 -3.70 -7.59
N ARG A 16 -13.77 -3.90 -8.37
CA ARG A 16 -13.85 -4.43 -9.74
C ARG A 16 -13.84 -5.96 -9.72
N TYR A 17 -14.66 -6.54 -10.59
CA TYR A 17 -14.60 -7.97 -10.82
C TYR A 17 -13.30 -8.34 -11.54
N GLY A 18 -12.46 -9.13 -10.87
CA GLY A 18 -11.11 -9.43 -11.31
C GLY A 18 -10.24 -8.17 -11.38
N SER A 19 -9.32 -8.01 -10.49
CA SER A 19 -8.41 -6.87 -10.47
C SER A 19 -6.96 -7.34 -10.50
N GLY A 20 -6.15 -6.67 -11.30
CA GLY A 20 -4.71 -6.86 -11.33
C GLY A 20 -4.27 -8.32 -11.47
N SER A 21 -3.76 -8.87 -10.41
CA SER A 21 -3.26 -10.26 -10.33
C SER A 21 -4.32 -11.33 -10.11
N MET A 22 -5.62 -11.00 -10.28
CA MET A 22 -6.70 -11.93 -10.02
C MET A 22 -7.47 -12.28 -11.30
N PHE A 23 -7.96 -13.51 -11.38
CA PHE A 23 -8.85 -13.93 -12.46
C PHE A 23 -10.25 -13.29 -12.30
N PRO A 24 -10.88 -12.80 -13.38
CA PRO A 24 -10.35 -12.58 -14.72
C PRO A 24 -9.50 -11.29 -14.81
N ASN A 25 -8.40 -11.31 -15.55
CA ASN A 25 -7.46 -10.20 -15.65
C ASN A 25 -8.01 -8.93 -16.28
N SER A 26 -8.61 -9.09 -17.46
CA SER A 26 -9.16 -7.98 -18.22
C SER A 26 -10.57 -8.31 -18.63
N THR A 27 -11.52 -7.46 -18.23
CA THR A 27 -12.94 -7.61 -18.56
C THR A 27 -13.38 -6.42 -19.43
N PHE A 28 -13.94 -6.70 -20.58
CA PHE A 28 -14.38 -5.70 -21.54
C PHE A 28 -15.87 -5.81 -21.83
N ASP A 29 -16.44 -4.70 -22.32
CA ASP A 29 -17.79 -4.63 -22.84
C ASP A 29 -18.87 -5.21 -21.94
N VAL A 30 -18.74 -4.97 -20.63
CA VAL A 30 -19.65 -5.50 -19.62
C VAL A 30 -21.04 -4.87 -19.76
N GLN A 31 -22.07 -5.72 -19.74
CA GLN A 31 -23.46 -5.32 -19.79
C GLN A 31 -24.25 -6.02 -18.66
N PRO A 32 -25.21 -5.34 -18.01
CA PRO A 32 -26.06 -5.98 -17.01
C PRO A 32 -26.93 -7.05 -17.66
N LEU A 33 -27.12 -8.14 -16.93
CA LEU A 33 -27.97 -9.25 -17.38
C LEU A 33 -29.42 -8.94 -17.03
N PRO A 34 -30.32 -8.83 -18.04
CA PRO A 34 -31.73 -8.53 -17.76
C PRO A 34 -32.37 -9.59 -16.84
N GLY A 35 -33.11 -9.13 -15.86
CA GLY A 35 -33.77 -10.01 -14.86
C GLY A 35 -32.91 -10.39 -13.66
N TYR A 36 -31.66 -9.96 -13.60
CA TYR A 36 -30.77 -10.14 -12.44
C TYR A 36 -30.38 -8.80 -11.84
N ALA A 37 -30.29 -8.76 -10.52
CA ALA A 37 -29.89 -7.53 -9.80
C ALA A 37 -28.38 -7.27 -9.86
N SER A 38 -27.57 -8.34 -9.97
CA SER A 38 -26.11 -8.28 -9.79
C SER A 38 -25.30 -9.03 -10.85
N ALA A 39 -25.95 -9.74 -11.77
CA ALA A 39 -25.25 -10.52 -12.78
C ALA A 39 -25.00 -9.73 -14.08
N PHE A 40 -23.92 -10.06 -14.75
CA PHE A 40 -23.42 -9.38 -15.95
C PHE A 40 -22.99 -10.38 -17.02
N VAL A 41 -22.98 -9.91 -18.26
CA VAL A 41 -22.28 -10.52 -19.38
C VAL A 41 -21.10 -9.66 -19.77
N GLY A 42 -19.97 -10.27 -20.10
CA GLY A 42 -18.76 -9.51 -20.50
C GLY A 42 -17.77 -10.39 -21.27
N ILE A 43 -16.70 -9.74 -21.70
CA ILE A 43 -15.61 -10.39 -22.44
C ILE A 43 -14.38 -10.41 -21.57
N ILE A 44 -13.75 -11.57 -21.39
CA ILE A 44 -12.44 -11.67 -20.75
C ILE A 44 -11.32 -11.90 -21.76
N SER A 45 -10.17 -11.31 -21.49
CA SER A 45 -8.97 -11.41 -22.30
C SER A 45 -7.73 -11.58 -21.42
N GLY A 46 -6.53 -11.57 -22.00
CA GLY A 46 -5.28 -11.70 -21.27
C GLY A 46 -4.87 -10.44 -20.50
N HIS A 47 -3.79 -10.56 -19.75
CA HIS A 47 -3.24 -9.49 -18.93
C HIS A 47 -2.52 -8.43 -19.80
N HIS A 48 -1.55 -8.83 -20.63
CA HIS A 48 -0.88 -7.98 -21.59
C HIS A 48 -1.11 -8.44 -23.03
N GLY A 49 -0.83 -7.57 -23.99
CA GLY A 49 -1.03 -7.87 -25.40
C GLY A 49 -2.50 -8.07 -25.78
N VAL A 50 -3.37 -7.31 -25.14
CA VAL A 50 -4.81 -7.56 -25.13
C VAL A 50 -5.47 -7.05 -26.41
N ALA A 51 -6.07 -7.95 -27.17
CA ALA A 51 -6.81 -7.62 -28.41
C ALA A 51 -8.20 -7.00 -28.14
N ARG A 52 -8.62 -6.83 -26.88
CA ARG A 52 -9.98 -6.43 -26.47
C ARG A 52 -11.09 -7.31 -27.02
N SER A 53 -10.72 -8.49 -27.50
CA SER A 53 -11.62 -9.58 -27.85
C SER A 53 -11.29 -10.77 -26.97
N GLY A 54 -12.21 -11.72 -26.86
CA GLY A 54 -11.92 -12.88 -26.03
C GLY A 54 -13.11 -13.77 -25.75
N ARG A 55 -13.11 -14.35 -24.57
CA ARG A 55 -14.10 -15.33 -24.13
C ARG A 55 -15.33 -14.62 -23.58
N LEU A 56 -16.51 -15.04 -23.99
CA LEU A 56 -17.78 -14.50 -23.48
C LEU A 56 -18.14 -15.19 -22.17
N ILE A 57 -18.34 -14.40 -21.11
CA ILE A 57 -18.64 -14.91 -19.79
C ILE A 57 -19.90 -14.29 -19.20
N LEU A 58 -20.57 -15.07 -18.35
CA LEU A 58 -21.57 -14.60 -17.40
C LEU A 58 -20.96 -14.63 -16.01
N PHE A 59 -21.13 -13.58 -15.23
CA PHE A 59 -20.55 -13.48 -13.89
C PHE A 59 -21.44 -12.66 -12.95
N ASP A 60 -21.27 -12.89 -11.65
CA ASP A 60 -22.02 -12.22 -10.58
C ASP A 60 -21.08 -11.76 -9.47
N PRO A 61 -20.72 -10.48 -9.41
CA PRO A 61 -19.85 -9.92 -8.37
C PRO A 61 -20.42 -10.04 -6.95
N ALA A 62 -21.74 -10.23 -6.80
CA ALA A 62 -22.33 -10.45 -5.49
C ALA A 62 -21.98 -11.83 -4.91
N LYS A 63 -21.67 -12.81 -5.77
CA LYS A 63 -21.18 -14.12 -5.32
C LYS A 63 -19.71 -14.08 -4.93
N ALA A 64 -18.87 -13.52 -5.78
CA ALA A 64 -17.48 -13.26 -5.49
C ALA A 64 -16.94 -12.24 -6.48
N ARG A 65 -16.04 -11.37 -6.03
CA ARG A 65 -15.45 -10.30 -6.84
C ARG A 65 -14.21 -10.75 -7.63
N LYS A 66 -13.77 -11.98 -7.42
CA LYS A 66 -12.58 -12.57 -8.06
C LYS A 66 -12.71 -14.08 -8.12
N GLY A 67 -11.92 -14.68 -9.00
CA GLY A 67 -11.84 -16.12 -9.13
C GLY A 67 -13.05 -16.77 -9.79
N ALA A 68 -13.01 -18.09 -9.86
CA ALA A 68 -14.06 -18.89 -10.47
C ALA A 68 -15.40 -18.80 -9.75
N ALA A 69 -15.39 -18.53 -8.44
CA ALA A 69 -16.61 -18.46 -7.62
C ALA A 69 -17.58 -17.34 -8.06
N GLY A 70 -17.07 -16.26 -8.65
CA GLY A 70 -17.88 -15.19 -9.20
C GLY A 70 -18.38 -15.47 -10.61
N MET A 71 -17.87 -16.47 -11.32
CA MET A 71 -18.30 -16.81 -12.66
C MET A 71 -19.50 -17.74 -12.63
N LEU A 72 -20.48 -17.45 -13.50
CA LEU A 72 -21.65 -18.28 -13.70
C LEU A 72 -21.44 -19.28 -14.83
N GLN A 73 -20.88 -18.84 -15.94
CA GLN A 73 -20.71 -19.64 -17.13
C GLN A 73 -19.76 -18.96 -18.13
N GLU A 74 -19.05 -19.76 -18.92
CA GLU A 74 -18.42 -19.35 -20.20
C GLU A 74 -19.27 -19.81 -21.38
N ILE A 75 -19.41 -18.99 -22.40
CA ILE A 75 -20.17 -19.30 -23.62
C ILE A 75 -19.23 -19.25 -24.86
N PRO A 76 -19.20 -20.26 -25.71
CA PRO A 76 -19.73 -21.61 -25.47
C PRO A 76 -18.88 -22.29 -24.39
N HIS A 77 -19.30 -23.31 -23.77
CA HIS A 77 -18.59 -24.19 -22.80
C HIS A 77 -19.29 -24.28 -21.45
N ARG A 78 -20.61 -24.34 -21.47
CA ARG A 78 -21.46 -24.40 -20.27
C ARG A 78 -21.02 -25.43 -19.21
N ASN A 79 -20.53 -26.57 -19.63
CA ASN A 79 -20.15 -27.67 -18.73
C ASN A 79 -18.63 -27.77 -18.48
N ARG A 80 -17.85 -26.82 -18.99
CA ARG A 80 -16.40 -26.79 -18.73
C ARG A 80 -16.15 -26.20 -17.34
N PRO A 81 -15.33 -26.84 -16.50
CA PRO A 81 -14.87 -26.22 -15.29
C PRO A 81 -14.14 -24.89 -15.59
N ILE A 82 -14.44 -23.88 -14.82
CA ILE A 82 -13.78 -22.58 -14.94
C ILE A 82 -12.39 -22.72 -14.34
N VAL A 83 -11.36 -22.57 -15.16
CA VAL A 83 -9.97 -22.60 -14.73
C VAL A 83 -9.51 -21.16 -14.53
N GLU A 84 -9.04 -20.88 -13.32
CA GLU A 84 -8.46 -19.59 -12.98
C GLU A 84 -7.08 -19.47 -13.62
N GLU A 85 -7.02 -18.77 -14.73
CA GLU A 85 -5.79 -18.58 -15.46
C GLU A 85 -5.54 -17.08 -15.66
N VAL A 86 -4.44 -16.60 -15.12
CA VAL A 86 -3.96 -15.23 -15.23
C VAL A 86 -2.69 -15.25 -16.06
N LYS A 87 -2.77 -14.88 -17.33
CA LYS A 87 -1.61 -14.82 -18.19
C LYS A 87 -1.74 -13.77 -19.29
N ASP A 88 -0.61 -13.37 -19.83
CA ASP A 88 -0.56 -12.56 -21.03
C ASP A 88 -1.12 -13.33 -22.21
N ARG A 89 -1.79 -12.59 -23.11
CA ARG A 89 -2.34 -13.15 -24.35
C ARG A 89 -3.20 -14.40 -24.13
N LEU A 90 -3.98 -14.41 -23.04
CA LEU A 90 -4.82 -15.54 -22.64
C LEU A 90 -5.68 -16.13 -23.75
N VAL A 91 -6.09 -15.30 -24.70
CA VAL A 91 -7.01 -15.68 -25.78
C VAL A 91 -6.35 -15.83 -27.13
N ASP A 92 -5.02 -15.72 -27.22
CA ASP A 92 -4.30 -15.95 -28.47
C ASP A 92 -4.47 -17.40 -28.92
N GLY A 93 -4.96 -17.58 -30.13
CA GLY A 93 -5.26 -18.91 -30.67
C GLY A 93 -6.48 -19.61 -30.08
N VAL A 94 -7.24 -18.98 -29.20
CA VAL A 94 -8.49 -19.49 -28.64
C VAL A 94 -9.67 -18.97 -29.46
N TRP A 95 -10.55 -19.85 -29.92
CA TRP A 95 -11.73 -19.55 -30.71
C TRP A 95 -12.98 -20.26 -30.22
N PRO A 96 -14.19 -19.71 -30.38
CA PRO A 96 -14.49 -18.38 -30.94
C PRO A 96 -14.04 -17.24 -30.05
N GLN A 97 -13.81 -16.06 -30.65
CA GLN A 97 -13.60 -14.82 -29.93
C GLN A 97 -14.81 -13.89 -30.12
N PHE A 98 -15.13 -13.16 -29.07
CA PHE A 98 -16.30 -12.28 -28.99
C PHE A 98 -15.91 -10.85 -28.64
N ILE A 99 -16.74 -9.90 -29.06
CA ILE A 99 -16.74 -8.49 -28.64
C ILE A 99 -18.17 -7.96 -28.57
N LYS A 100 -18.36 -6.88 -27.78
CA LYS A 100 -19.62 -6.11 -27.76
C LYS A 100 -20.90 -6.93 -27.55
N PRO A 101 -21.01 -7.72 -26.48
CA PRO A 101 -22.24 -8.43 -26.21
C PRO A 101 -23.39 -7.45 -25.92
N SER A 102 -24.56 -7.73 -26.47
CA SER A 102 -25.82 -7.01 -26.25
C SER A 102 -26.88 -8.01 -25.79
N PRO A 103 -27.17 -8.09 -24.48
CA PRO A 103 -28.13 -9.05 -23.95
C PRO A 103 -29.55 -8.73 -24.39
N LEU A 104 -30.23 -9.71 -24.98
CA LEU A 104 -31.65 -9.63 -25.32
C LEU A 104 -32.53 -9.93 -24.11
N ASN A 105 -32.12 -10.88 -23.34
CA ASN A 105 -32.66 -11.29 -22.05
C ASN A 105 -31.56 -12.02 -21.24
N ASP A 106 -31.93 -12.79 -20.26
CA ASP A 106 -31.00 -13.57 -19.42
C ASP A 106 -30.41 -14.82 -20.13
N THR A 107 -30.90 -15.15 -21.32
CA THR A 107 -30.57 -16.38 -22.03
C THR A 107 -29.88 -16.11 -23.37
N TYR A 108 -30.31 -15.10 -24.09
CA TYR A 108 -29.89 -14.80 -25.46
C TYR A 108 -29.12 -13.50 -25.57
N PHE A 109 -28.00 -13.54 -26.32
CA PHE A 109 -27.09 -12.42 -26.51
C PHE A 109 -26.78 -12.20 -27.98
N LEU A 110 -26.91 -10.98 -28.46
CA LEU A 110 -26.30 -10.58 -29.72
C LEU A 110 -24.84 -10.24 -29.46
N VAL A 111 -23.95 -10.75 -30.27
CA VAL A 111 -22.51 -10.52 -30.14
C VAL A 111 -21.88 -10.34 -31.53
N ALA A 112 -20.78 -9.62 -31.61
CA ALA A 112 -19.89 -9.77 -32.74
C ALA A 112 -18.90 -10.89 -32.41
N ALA A 113 -18.69 -11.82 -33.33
CA ALA A 113 -17.83 -12.97 -33.18
C ALA A 113 -16.96 -13.25 -34.40
N LYS A 114 -15.81 -13.85 -34.12
CA LYS A 114 -14.95 -14.56 -35.05
C LYS A 114 -14.87 -16.01 -34.62
N LEU A 115 -15.12 -16.94 -35.54
CA LEU A 115 -15.06 -18.36 -35.21
C LEU A 115 -13.65 -18.94 -35.36
N ASP A 116 -12.80 -18.31 -36.17
CA ASP A 116 -11.39 -18.66 -36.34
C ASP A 116 -10.52 -17.43 -36.66
N LYS A 117 -9.20 -17.63 -36.80
CA LYS A 117 -8.22 -16.55 -37.01
C LYS A 117 -8.39 -15.82 -38.37
N ASN A 118 -8.95 -16.50 -39.39
CA ASN A 118 -9.08 -15.96 -40.72
C ASN A 118 -10.43 -15.27 -40.94
N ASP A 119 -11.37 -15.45 -39.97
CA ASP A 119 -12.69 -14.85 -40.04
C ASP A 119 -12.65 -13.33 -39.92
N LEU A 120 -13.63 -12.68 -40.52
CA LEU A 120 -14.03 -11.31 -40.20
C LEU A 120 -15.12 -11.33 -39.12
N TRP A 121 -15.28 -10.21 -38.42
CA TRP A 121 -16.32 -10.05 -37.43
C TRP A 121 -17.70 -10.13 -38.07
N GLY A 122 -18.51 -11.09 -37.63
CA GLY A 122 -19.91 -11.23 -38.00
C GLY A 122 -20.82 -11.04 -36.80
N ILE A 123 -22.12 -10.84 -37.04
CA ILE A 123 -23.14 -10.75 -36.01
C ILE A 123 -23.72 -12.13 -35.75
N TYR A 124 -23.72 -12.52 -34.49
CA TYR A 124 -24.18 -13.82 -34.01
C TYR A 124 -25.20 -13.67 -32.90
N LEU A 125 -26.13 -14.61 -32.84
CA LEU A 125 -26.94 -14.89 -31.67
C LEU A 125 -26.32 -16.06 -30.91
N VAL A 126 -26.00 -15.83 -29.66
CA VAL A 126 -25.47 -16.88 -28.76
C VAL A 126 -26.38 -17.03 -27.55
N ASP A 127 -26.36 -18.20 -26.94
CA ASP A 127 -27.19 -18.47 -25.76
C ASP A 127 -26.47 -19.28 -24.67
N LYS A 128 -27.13 -19.43 -23.53
CA LYS A 128 -26.63 -20.21 -22.38
C LYS A 128 -26.49 -21.71 -22.67
N PHE A 129 -27.03 -22.21 -23.80
CA PHE A 129 -27.01 -23.62 -24.17
C PHE A 129 -25.88 -23.94 -25.16
N ASP A 130 -24.93 -22.98 -25.33
CA ASP A 130 -23.77 -23.06 -26.21
C ASP A 130 -24.10 -22.98 -27.72
N ASN A 131 -25.30 -22.55 -28.08
CA ASN A 131 -25.60 -22.29 -29.50
C ASN A 131 -24.94 -20.99 -29.95
N VAL A 132 -24.30 -21.05 -31.15
CA VAL A 132 -23.65 -19.90 -31.80
C VAL A 132 -24.20 -19.83 -33.23
N THR A 133 -25.20 -18.99 -33.46
CA THR A 133 -25.93 -18.88 -34.69
C THR A 133 -25.52 -17.61 -35.45
N CYS A 134 -24.99 -17.73 -36.65
CA CYS A 134 -24.70 -16.60 -37.50
C CYS A 134 -25.98 -15.93 -37.97
N LEU A 135 -26.12 -14.64 -37.71
CA LEU A 135 -27.25 -13.85 -38.20
C LEU A 135 -26.86 -13.04 -39.45
N HIS A 136 -25.64 -12.50 -39.48
CA HIS A 136 -25.16 -11.70 -40.60
C HIS A 136 -23.65 -11.73 -40.69
N LYS A 137 -23.15 -11.98 -41.90
CA LYS A 137 -21.74 -11.98 -42.24
C LYS A 137 -21.60 -11.75 -43.74
N MET A 138 -20.67 -10.91 -44.17
CA MET A 138 -20.34 -10.68 -45.59
C MET A 138 -18.84 -10.78 -45.81
N GLU A 139 -18.46 -11.27 -46.94
CA GLU A 139 -17.06 -11.34 -47.35
C GLU A 139 -16.49 -9.92 -47.54
N GLY A 140 -15.30 -9.68 -47.00
CA GLY A 140 -14.62 -8.39 -47.08
C GLY A 140 -15.10 -7.34 -46.09
N GLU A 141 -16.14 -7.64 -45.30
CA GLU A 141 -16.69 -6.69 -44.29
C GLU A 141 -16.69 -7.25 -42.88
N GLY A 142 -16.47 -6.36 -41.92
CA GLY A 142 -16.53 -6.69 -40.47
C GLY A 142 -17.68 -5.94 -39.79
N TYR A 143 -18.52 -6.70 -39.09
CA TYR A 143 -19.68 -6.17 -38.37
C TYR A 143 -19.45 -6.26 -36.88
N ILE A 144 -19.58 -5.12 -36.19
CA ILE A 144 -19.33 -5.02 -34.73
C ILE A 144 -20.46 -4.26 -34.05
N SER A 145 -20.53 -4.35 -32.71
CA SER A 145 -21.47 -3.60 -31.84
C SER A 145 -22.95 -3.80 -32.20
N PRO A 146 -23.46 -5.04 -32.24
CA PRO A 146 -24.87 -5.29 -32.57
C PRO A 146 -25.77 -4.71 -31.47
N ILE A 147 -26.84 -4.03 -31.91
CA ILE A 147 -27.86 -3.46 -30.98
C ILE A 147 -29.23 -3.89 -31.51
N ALA A 148 -30.02 -4.51 -30.64
CA ALA A 148 -31.40 -4.84 -30.96
C ALA A 148 -32.28 -3.58 -30.93
N VAL A 149 -32.87 -3.23 -32.06
CA VAL A 149 -33.90 -2.18 -32.12
C VAL A 149 -35.21 -2.79 -31.64
N ARG A 150 -35.55 -2.52 -30.39
CA ARG A 150 -36.75 -3.04 -29.76
C ARG A 150 -37.37 -2.02 -28.80
N LYS A 151 -38.65 -2.18 -28.52
CA LYS A 151 -39.31 -1.40 -27.47
C LYS A 151 -38.74 -1.79 -26.12
N THR A 152 -38.24 -0.85 -25.39
CA THR A 152 -37.71 -1.03 -24.03
C THR A 152 -38.55 -0.22 -23.06
N VAL A 153 -38.54 -0.64 -21.80
CA VAL A 153 -39.14 0.17 -20.73
C VAL A 153 -38.33 1.45 -20.59
N THR A 154 -38.99 2.60 -20.66
CA THR A 154 -38.33 3.88 -20.46
C THR A 154 -37.81 3.92 -19.02
N PRO A 155 -36.51 4.16 -18.82
CA PRO A 155 -35.99 4.34 -17.47
C PRO A 155 -36.69 5.49 -16.76
N PRO A 156 -36.87 5.41 -15.42
CA PRO A 156 -37.43 6.53 -14.68
C PRO A 156 -36.57 7.79 -14.89
N ALA A 157 -37.22 8.92 -15.09
CA ALA A 157 -36.52 10.21 -15.20
C ALA A 157 -35.85 10.50 -13.85
N ILE A 158 -34.52 10.56 -13.84
CA ILE A 158 -33.76 10.97 -12.67
C ILE A 158 -33.59 12.50 -12.78
N PRO A 159 -33.97 13.26 -11.75
CA PRO A 159 -33.75 14.70 -11.74
C PRO A 159 -32.26 15.01 -11.93
N ASP A 160 -31.99 16.04 -12.74
CA ASP A 160 -30.62 16.51 -12.88
C ASP A 160 -30.13 17.08 -11.55
N ARG A 161 -29.08 16.48 -11.02
CA ARG A 161 -28.45 16.87 -9.74
C ARG A 161 -27.20 17.73 -9.96
N VAL A 162 -26.77 17.87 -11.21
CA VAL A 162 -25.60 18.62 -11.60
C VAL A 162 -25.98 20.10 -11.78
N LYS A 163 -25.23 20.98 -11.14
CA LYS A 163 -25.33 22.41 -11.27
C LYS A 163 -24.12 22.93 -12.03
N LEU A 164 -24.19 22.99 -13.35
CA LEU A 164 -23.02 23.25 -14.20
C LEU A 164 -22.27 24.55 -13.86
N ASP A 165 -22.97 25.54 -13.28
CA ASP A 165 -22.37 26.80 -12.83
C ASP A 165 -21.60 26.67 -11.50
N ASP A 166 -21.81 25.60 -10.75
CA ASP A 166 -21.08 25.35 -9.51
C ASP A 166 -19.65 24.83 -9.84
N LYS A 167 -18.69 25.30 -9.10
CA LYS A 167 -17.28 24.89 -9.23
C LYS A 167 -16.85 23.90 -8.15
N GLN A 168 -17.76 23.49 -7.29
CA GLN A 168 -17.48 22.61 -6.17
C GLN A 168 -18.48 21.46 -6.12
N ALA A 169 -18.01 20.33 -5.58
CA ALA A 169 -18.84 19.26 -5.09
C ALA A 169 -18.72 19.18 -3.56
N THR A 170 -19.68 18.54 -2.93
CA THR A 170 -19.65 18.26 -1.49
C THR A 170 -19.36 16.77 -1.27
N VAL A 171 -18.45 16.45 -0.36
CA VAL A 171 -18.23 15.08 0.10
C VAL A 171 -18.79 14.97 1.50
N PHE A 172 -19.59 13.95 1.73
CA PHE A 172 -20.12 13.57 3.04
C PHE A 172 -19.71 12.14 3.37
N ILE A 173 -19.04 11.96 4.50
CA ILE A 173 -18.66 10.64 5.03
C ILE A 173 -19.39 10.47 6.35
N GLN A 174 -20.18 9.39 6.46
CA GLN A 174 -20.98 9.15 7.66
C GLN A 174 -20.12 8.81 8.86
N ASP A 175 -19.10 7.96 8.67
CA ASP A 175 -18.20 7.53 9.73
C ASP A 175 -16.92 6.93 9.13
N ILE A 176 -15.81 7.65 9.22
CA ILE A 176 -14.54 7.20 8.61
C ILE A 176 -14.01 5.87 9.17
N TYR A 177 -14.47 5.44 10.35
CA TYR A 177 -14.04 4.18 10.97
C TYR A 177 -14.84 2.95 10.51
N GLU A 178 -15.89 3.15 9.71
CA GLU A 178 -16.61 2.04 9.08
C GLU A 178 -15.82 1.51 7.88
N GLY A 179 -15.82 0.18 7.73
CA GLY A 179 -15.11 -0.51 6.63
C GLY A 179 -13.69 -0.97 6.98
N GLU A 180 -13.05 -1.58 6.00
CA GLU A 180 -11.74 -2.22 6.22
C GLU A 180 -10.57 -1.25 6.22
N GLY A 181 -10.72 -0.04 5.63
CA GLY A 181 -9.61 0.90 5.48
C GLY A 181 -9.04 1.42 6.79
N LEU A 182 -9.85 1.54 7.84
CA LEU A 182 -9.42 1.92 9.19
C LEU A 182 -9.73 0.85 10.24
N LYS A 183 -9.86 -0.40 9.83
CA LYS A 183 -10.13 -1.52 10.71
C LYS A 183 -9.07 -1.63 11.81
N GLY A 184 -9.53 -1.72 13.07
CA GLY A 184 -8.65 -1.82 14.23
C GLY A 184 -8.10 -0.48 14.76
N ILE A 185 -8.38 0.63 14.07
CA ILE A 185 -7.98 1.96 14.54
C ILE A 185 -8.97 2.45 15.60
N PRO A 186 -8.50 2.82 16.81
CA PRO A 186 -9.36 3.37 17.85
C PRO A 186 -10.04 4.66 17.41
N ARG A 187 -11.32 4.81 17.75
CA ARG A 187 -12.06 6.06 17.50
C ARG A 187 -11.35 7.25 18.16
N GLY A 188 -11.36 8.38 17.47
CA GLY A 188 -10.66 9.58 17.92
C GLY A 188 -9.17 9.62 17.57
N THR A 189 -8.59 8.58 16.98
CA THR A 189 -7.22 8.61 16.45
C THR A 189 -7.08 9.60 15.30
N VAL A 190 -7.99 9.55 14.33
CA VAL A 190 -8.00 10.47 13.20
C VAL A 190 -8.56 11.81 13.63
N LYS A 191 -7.81 12.88 13.38
CA LYS A 191 -8.17 14.26 13.73
C LYS A 191 -8.57 15.10 12.53
N SER A 192 -8.03 14.78 11.37
CA SER A 192 -8.31 15.50 10.14
C SER A 192 -8.11 14.61 8.92
N LEU A 193 -8.61 15.07 7.78
CA LEU A 193 -8.35 14.46 6.48
C LEU A 193 -7.48 15.41 5.65
N ARG A 194 -6.43 14.88 5.02
CA ARG A 194 -5.64 15.57 4.00
C ARG A 194 -6.15 15.18 2.63
N LEU A 195 -6.32 16.18 1.76
CA LEU A 195 -6.83 15.99 0.41
C LEU A 195 -5.78 16.31 -0.63
N HIS A 196 -5.66 15.44 -1.63
CA HIS A 196 -4.78 15.60 -2.78
C HIS A 196 -5.60 15.55 -4.06
N ALA A 197 -5.32 16.47 -4.99
CA ALA A 197 -5.71 16.29 -6.38
C ALA A 197 -4.65 15.46 -7.11
N TYR A 198 -5.10 14.55 -7.98
CA TYR A 198 -4.22 13.86 -8.90
C TYR A 198 -4.06 14.66 -10.19
N GLU A 199 -2.82 14.73 -10.66
CA GLU A 199 -2.50 15.32 -11.95
C GLU A 199 -2.51 14.22 -13.02
N TYR A 200 -3.05 14.53 -14.17
CA TYR A 200 -3.16 13.57 -15.26
C TYR A 200 -1.82 13.35 -15.94
N ALA A 201 -1.54 12.10 -16.31
CA ALA A 201 -0.46 11.78 -17.22
C ALA A 201 -0.76 12.30 -18.64
N TYR A 202 0.23 12.89 -19.26
CA TYR A 202 0.13 13.31 -20.68
C TYR A 202 0.40 12.12 -21.60
N VAL A 203 -0.06 12.21 -22.85
CA VAL A 203 0.25 11.21 -23.86
C VAL A 203 1.77 11.07 -24.01
N GLN A 204 2.26 9.84 -24.11
CA GLN A 204 3.68 9.48 -24.11
C GLN A 204 4.43 9.66 -22.78
N THR A 205 3.75 10.05 -21.71
CA THR A 205 4.28 9.85 -20.38
C THR A 205 3.82 8.46 -19.94
N GLN A 206 4.72 7.56 -19.71
CA GLN A 206 4.38 6.24 -19.17
C GLN A 206 3.88 6.45 -17.73
N SER A 207 2.67 5.97 -17.45
CA SER A 207 2.00 6.22 -16.17
C SER A 207 2.76 5.66 -14.98
N ASP A 208 3.36 4.49 -15.14
CA ASP A 208 4.16 3.77 -14.15
C ASP A 208 5.62 4.25 -14.09
N HIS A 209 6.07 5.05 -15.06
CA HIS A 209 7.46 5.50 -15.20
C HIS A 209 7.57 7.02 -15.36
N ASN A 210 6.72 7.77 -14.68
CA ASN A 210 6.76 9.25 -14.72
C ASN A 210 8.07 9.85 -14.19
N TRP A 211 8.96 9.05 -13.62
CA TRP A 211 10.26 9.46 -13.09
C TRP A 211 10.16 10.57 -12.04
N HIS A 212 8.99 10.70 -11.37
CA HIS A 212 8.82 11.65 -10.29
C HIS A 212 9.34 11.10 -8.94
N GLY A 213 9.65 9.81 -8.89
CA GLY A 213 10.30 9.11 -7.79
C GLY A 213 10.65 7.69 -8.17
N ILE A 214 11.50 7.03 -7.39
CA ILE A 214 11.84 5.62 -7.58
C ILE A 214 10.63 4.78 -7.14
N GLN A 215 9.97 4.09 -8.07
CA GLN A 215 8.78 3.27 -7.80
C GLN A 215 7.73 4.01 -6.94
N SER A 216 7.62 5.33 -7.13
CA SER A 216 6.84 6.19 -6.22
C SER A 216 5.35 6.21 -6.51
N GLY A 217 4.83 5.26 -7.27
CA GLY A 217 3.44 5.23 -7.69
C GLY A 217 3.21 6.01 -8.98
N TRP A 218 1.95 6.09 -9.39
CA TRP A 218 1.60 6.36 -10.77
C TRP A 218 1.34 7.83 -11.07
N ASP A 219 0.98 8.61 -10.05
CA ASP A 219 0.43 9.94 -10.27
C ASP A 219 1.08 11.00 -9.39
N ILE A 220 1.26 12.17 -9.99
CA ILE A 220 1.67 13.36 -9.27
C ILE A 220 0.50 13.84 -8.41
N LYS A 221 0.76 14.03 -7.13
CA LYS A 221 -0.22 14.51 -6.15
C LYS A 221 0.03 15.98 -5.82
N ARG A 222 -1.05 16.76 -5.90
CA ARG A 222 -1.08 18.15 -5.46
C ARG A 222 -1.86 18.25 -4.15
N MET A 223 -1.23 18.72 -3.10
CA MET A 223 -1.91 18.94 -1.82
C MET A 223 -2.90 20.11 -1.95
N LEU A 224 -4.17 19.84 -1.67
CA LEU A 224 -5.23 20.85 -1.69
C LEU A 224 -5.41 21.49 -0.31
N GLY A 225 -5.32 20.70 0.75
CA GLY A 225 -5.53 21.17 2.11
C GLY A 225 -6.01 20.06 3.05
N THR A 226 -6.49 20.49 4.21
CA THR A 226 -7.02 19.60 5.25
C THR A 226 -8.41 20.04 5.70
N VAL A 227 -9.17 19.08 6.26
CA VAL A 227 -10.45 19.33 6.95
C VAL A 227 -10.49 18.56 8.26
N PRO A 228 -11.13 19.10 9.32
CA PRO A 228 -11.29 18.40 10.59
C PRO A 228 -12.29 17.24 10.44
N VAL A 229 -12.12 16.21 11.28
CA VAL A 229 -13.05 15.09 11.46
C VAL A 229 -13.80 15.32 12.77
N GLU A 230 -15.10 15.09 12.77
CA GLU A 230 -15.94 15.23 13.96
C GLU A 230 -15.66 14.09 14.99
N GLU A 231 -16.06 14.30 16.23
CA GLU A 231 -15.82 13.32 17.30
C GLU A 231 -16.48 11.96 17.06
N ASP A 232 -17.60 11.95 16.33
CA ASP A 232 -18.29 10.73 15.93
C ASP A 232 -17.72 10.07 14.67
N GLY A 233 -16.62 10.61 14.11
CA GLY A 233 -15.98 10.11 12.90
C GLY A 233 -16.62 10.61 11.60
N SER A 234 -17.68 11.41 11.68
CA SER A 234 -18.31 11.97 10.49
C SER A 234 -17.55 13.20 9.97
N VAL A 235 -17.72 13.49 8.68
CA VAL A 235 -17.13 14.69 8.08
C VAL A 235 -17.90 15.12 6.85
N ILE A 236 -18.02 16.44 6.64
CA ILE A 236 -18.60 17.04 5.43
C ILE A 236 -17.73 18.20 4.95
N PHE A 237 -17.38 18.19 3.66
CA PHE A 237 -16.47 19.20 3.12
C PHE A 237 -16.66 19.44 1.63
N LYS A 238 -16.08 20.52 1.13
CA LYS A 238 -16.08 20.88 -0.29
C LYS A 238 -14.80 20.40 -0.98
N ILE A 239 -14.95 19.95 -2.22
CA ILE A 239 -13.85 19.65 -3.13
C ILE A 239 -14.04 20.38 -4.47
N PRO A 240 -12.98 20.62 -5.25
CA PRO A 240 -13.13 21.11 -6.62
C PRO A 240 -13.90 20.09 -7.46
N ALA A 241 -14.91 20.57 -8.20
CA ALA A 241 -15.71 19.71 -9.07
C ALA A 241 -14.87 19.15 -10.23
N ASN A 242 -15.24 17.98 -10.74
CA ASN A 242 -14.58 17.28 -11.85
C ASN A 242 -13.06 17.11 -11.67
N THR A 243 -12.60 17.06 -10.41
CA THR A 243 -11.20 16.89 -10.05
C THR A 243 -11.04 15.57 -9.29
N PRO A 244 -10.15 14.68 -9.73
CA PRO A 244 -9.89 13.45 -8.98
C PRO A 244 -9.15 13.77 -7.68
N VAL A 245 -9.72 13.38 -6.56
CA VAL A 245 -9.23 13.69 -5.21
C VAL A 245 -9.03 12.43 -4.41
N SER A 246 -7.89 12.27 -3.76
CA SER A 246 -7.65 11.23 -2.76
C SER A 246 -7.63 11.81 -1.35
N ILE A 247 -7.92 10.96 -0.37
CA ILE A 247 -8.08 11.32 1.03
C ILE A 247 -7.07 10.53 1.88
N GLN A 248 -6.37 11.22 2.77
CA GLN A 248 -5.53 10.60 3.78
C GLN A 248 -6.03 10.96 5.18
N PRO A 249 -6.50 9.99 5.98
CA PRO A 249 -6.79 10.19 7.40
C PRO A 249 -5.51 10.49 8.17
N LEU A 250 -5.50 11.58 8.93
CA LEU A 250 -4.34 12.03 9.71
C LEU A 250 -4.59 11.90 11.20
N ASP A 251 -3.55 11.48 11.92
CA ASP A 251 -3.53 11.46 13.39
C ASP A 251 -3.32 12.87 14.00
N LYS A 252 -3.14 12.91 15.32
CA LYS A 252 -2.89 14.16 16.06
C LYS A 252 -1.60 14.89 15.67
N ASP A 253 -0.63 14.16 15.11
CA ASP A 253 0.66 14.70 14.69
C ASP A 253 0.66 15.09 13.20
N GLY A 254 -0.49 14.94 12.53
CA GLY A 254 -0.68 15.26 11.12
C GLY A 254 -0.06 14.23 10.18
N VAL A 255 0.11 12.99 10.64
CA VAL A 255 0.69 11.87 9.90
C VAL A 255 -0.41 10.96 9.38
N ALA A 256 -0.25 10.43 8.17
CA ALA A 256 -1.25 9.57 7.56
C ALA A 256 -1.32 8.21 8.24
N VAL A 257 -2.52 7.87 8.70
CA VAL A 257 -2.84 6.55 9.28
C VAL A 257 -3.08 5.53 8.17
N GLN A 258 -3.60 5.99 7.04
CA GLN A 258 -3.95 5.16 5.89
C GLN A 258 -3.77 5.94 4.58
N TRP A 259 -3.53 5.21 3.49
CA TRP A 259 -3.44 5.77 2.15
C TRP A 259 -4.62 5.33 1.27
N MET A 260 -5.29 6.31 0.67
CA MET A 260 -6.17 6.05 -0.46
C MET A 260 -5.34 6.09 -1.74
N ARG A 261 -5.16 4.95 -2.39
CA ARG A 261 -4.36 4.81 -3.62
C ARG A 261 -5.15 5.05 -4.89
N SER A 262 -6.44 5.23 -4.75
CA SER A 262 -7.36 5.64 -5.81
C SER A 262 -7.87 7.07 -5.55
N TRP A 263 -8.93 7.47 -6.21
CA TRP A 263 -9.50 8.82 -6.08
C TRP A 263 -11.02 8.78 -6.15
N LEU A 264 -11.65 9.80 -5.66
CA LEU A 264 -13.05 10.13 -5.89
C LEU A 264 -13.16 11.39 -6.75
N THR A 265 -14.29 11.55 -7.44
CA THR A 265 -14.60 12.74 -8.23
C THR A 265 -16.06 13.10 -8.02
N GLY A 266 -16.34 14.36 -7.69
CA GLY A 266 -17.68 14.91 -7.63
C GLY A 266 -17.97 15.81 -8.82
N GLN A 267 -19.19 15.77 -9.34
CA GLN A 267 -19.65 16.69 -10.38
C GLN A 267 -20.03 18.06 -9.79
N PRO A 268 -20.16 19.13 -10.62
CA PRO A 268 -20.57 20.44 -10.16
C PRO A 268 -21.87 20.40 -9.34
N GLY A 269 -21.83 20.86 -8.09
CA GLY A 269 -22.96 20.90 -7.17
C GLY A 269 -23.39 19.53 -6.60
N GLU A 270 -22.73 18.45 -6.96
CA GLU A 270 -23.04 17.09 -6.49
C GLU A 270 -22.70 16.91 -5.00
N ILE A 271 -23.46 16.04 -4.33
CA ILE A 271 -23.12 15.52 -3.01
C ILE A 271 -22.68 14.06 -3.19
N VAL A 272 -21.41 13.82 -3.00
CA VAL A 272 -20.82 12.47 -2.98
C VAL A 272 -20.87 11.97 -1.55
N SER A 273 -21.55 10.85 -1.32
CA SER A 273 -21.70 10.26 0.01
C SER A 273 -20.93 8.96 0.12
N CYS A 274 -20.16 8.82 1.19
CA CYS A 274 -19.49 7.59 1.59
C CYS A 274 -20.01 7.17 2.98
N VAL A 275 -20.10 5.86 3.23
CA VAL A 275 -20.41 5.37 4.56
C VAL A 275 -19.20 5.47 5.46
N GLY A 276 -18.05 5.02 4.95
CA GLY A 276 -16.82 5.00 5.69
C GLY A 276 -15.57 4.91 4.81
N CYS A 277 -14.49 4.45 5.42
CA CYS A 277 -13.24 4.19 4.70
C CYS A 277 -13.24 2.74 4.20
N HIS A 278 -13.59 2.56 2.93
CA HIS A 278 -13.67 1.26 2.28
C HIS A 278 -14.74 0.31 2.86
N GLU A 279 -15.97 0.81 2.92
CA GLU A 279 -17.15 0.05 3.32
C GLU A 279 -17.43 -1.16 2.41
N ASP A 280 -18.10 -2.19 2.94
CA ASP A 280 -18.55 -3.34 2.17
C ASP A 280 -19.82 -2.98 1.38
N GLN A 281 -19.73 -3.03 0.06
CA GLN A 281 -20.87 -2.74 -0.84
C GLN A 281 -22.02 -3.76 -0.76
N ASN A 282 -21.79 -4.93 -0.17
CA ASN A 282 -22.84 -5.93 0.00
C ASN A 282 -23.60 -5.76 1.33
N GLN A 283 -23.26 -4.76 2.12
CA GLN A 283 -23.95 -4.44 3.36
C GLN A 283 -24.92 -3.27 3.17
N ILE A 284 -26.10 -3.41 3.76
CA ILE A 284 -27.07 -2.32 3.81
C ILE A 284 -26.58 -1.29 4.83
N VAL A 285 -26.39 -0.08 4.35
CA VAL A 285 -26.03 1.03 5.22
C VAL A 285 -27.25 1.46 6.02
N ILE A 286 -27.09 1.51 7.33
CA ILE A 286 -28.11 2.10 8.21
C ILE A 286 -27.77 3.61 8.32
N PRO A 287 -28.63 4.50 7.78
CA PRO A 287 -28.44 5.93 7.94
C PRO A 287 -28.42 6.31 9.42
N LYS A 288 -27.38 7.00 9.84
CA LYS A 288 -27.24 7.53 11.20
C LYS A 288 -27.33 9.06 11.16
N ARG A 289 -27.97 9.65 12.15
CA ARG A 289 -27.88 11.09 12.35
C ARG A 289 -26.55 11.40 13.01
N VAL A 290 -25.64 12.01 12.25
CA VAL A 290 -24.26 12.29 12.65
C VAL A 290 -24.01 13.80 12.75
N ILE A 291 -22.94 14.20 13.44
CA ILE A 291 -22.60 15.61 13.69
C ILE A 291 -22.44 16.37 12.36
N ALA A 292 -21.68 15.79 11.42
CA ALA A 292 -21.43 16.43 10.13
C ALA A 292 -22.70 16.68 9.31
N SER A 293 -23.75 15.85 9.46
CA SER A 293 -25.02 16.03 8.75
C SER A 293 -25.80 17.29 9.19
N GLN A 294 -25.40 17.91 10.30
CA GLN A 294 -26.04 19.08 10.88
C GLN A 294 -25.20 20.35 10.71
N LYS A 295 -24.06 20.24 10.04
CA LYS A 295 -23.11 21.33 9.81
C LYS A 295 -23.03 21.75 8.35
N ALA A 296 -22.62 22.97 8.11
CA ALA A 296 -22.24 23.40 6.77
C ALA A 296 -20.93 22.68 6.35
N PRO A 297 -20.78 22.35 5.05
CA PRO A 297 -19.54 21.73 4.56
C PRO A 297 -18.31 22.59 4.84
N HIS A 298 -17.29 21.99 5.41
CA HIS A 298 -16.00 22.65 5.63
C HIS A 298 -15.34 23.03 4.30
N ALA A 299 -14.78 24.23 4.25
CA ALA A 299 -13.80 24.60 3.23
C ALA A 299 -12.46 23.94 3.59
N LEU A 300 -11.64 23.64 2.56
CA LEU A 300 -10.29 23.15 2.78
C LEU A 300 -9.41 24.23 3.42
N THR A 301 -8.70 23.87 4.46
CA THR A 301 -7.59 24.69 4.98
C THR A 301 -6.37 24.41 4.10
N PRO A 302 -5.93 25.37 3.27
CA PRO A 302 -4.83 25.14 2.36
C PRO A 302 -3.51 24.93 3.12
N PRO A 303 -2.51 24.25 2.53
CA PRO A 303 -1.18 24.18 3.10
C PRO A 303 -0.51 25.55 3.09
N GLU A 304 0.50 25.71 3.93
CA GLU A 304 1.36 26.90 3.91
C GLU A 304 1.94 27.10 2.49
N GLY A 305 1.82 28.28 1.94
CA GLY A 305 2.21 28.60 0.56
C GLY A 305 1.16 28.21 -0.51
N GLY A 306 -0.02 27.75 -0.12
CA GLY A 306 -1.11 27.38 -1.02
C GLY A 306 -1.01 25.97 -1.62
N PRO A 307 -2.01 25.55 -2.41
CA PRO A 307 -2.02 24.24 -3.07
C PRO A 307 -0.84 24.07 -4.01
N ARG A 308 -0.03 23.05 -3.81
CA ARG A 308 1.15 22.76 -4.62
C ARG A 308 1.51 21.29 -4.65
N SER A 309 2.33 20.92 -5.63
CA SER A 309 2.97 19.62 -5.69
C SER A 309 4.16 19.56 -4.72
N PHE A 310 4.47 18.38 -4.25
CA PHE A 310 5.61 18.14 -3.36
C PHE A 310 6.90 17.92 -4.17
N THR A 311 7.96 18.58 -3.80
CA THR A 311 9.26 18.48 -4.48
C THR A 311 10.37 18.30 -3.46
N PHE A 312 11.15 17.23 -3.58
CA PHE A 312 12.23 16.90 -2.64
C PHE A 312 13.25 18.05 -2.48
N ASP A 313 13.68 18.62 -3.60
CA ASP A 313 14.71 19.70 -3.60
C ASP A 313 14.26 20.97 -2.85
N LEU A 314 12.95 21.26 -2.77
CA LEU A 314 12.41 22.42 -2.05
C LEU A 314 11.93 22.11 -0.63
N GLU A 315 11.50 20.90 -0.37
CA GLU A 315 10.88 20.57 0.91
C GLU A 315 11.80 19.77 1.83
N VAL A 316 12.55 18.80 1.29
CA VAL A 316 13.42 17.90 2.08
C VAL A 316 14.88 18.35 2.03
N GLN A 317 15.40 18.68 0.85
CA GLN A 317 16.81 19.06 0.71
C GLN A 317 17.24 20.21 1.64
N PRO A 318 16.45 21.27 1.90
CA PRO A 318 16.81 22.30 2.86
C PRO A 318 17.02 21.77 4.29
N ILE A 319 16.28 20.73 4.67
CA ILE A 319 16.43 20.07 5.97
C ILE A 319 17.77 19.35 6.03
N LEU A 320 18.11 18.62 4.95
CA LEU A 320 19.38 17.92 4.84
C LEU A 320 20.55 18.90 4.85
N ASP A 321 20.45 20.00 4.09
CA ASP A 321 21.46 21.06 4.01
C ASP A 321 21.73 21.70 5.38
N ARG A 322 20.69 21.86 6.19
CA ARG A 322 20.84 22.43 7.55
C ARG A 322 21.34 21.41 8.56
N ALA A 323 20.73 20.23 8.59
CA ALA A 323 20.83 19.32 9.73
C ALA A 323 21.73 18.10 9.51
N CYS A 324 22.06 17.76 8.25
CA CYS A 324 22.69 16.48 7.93
C CYS A 324 24.05 16.60 7.23
N ILE A 325 24.21 17.55 6.28
CA ILE A 325 25.43 17.61 5.45
C ILE A 325 26.70 18.01 6.20
N ALA A 326 26.60 18.49 7.44
CA ALA A 326 27.77 18.70 8.28
C ALA A 326 28.59 17.42 8.51
N CYS A 327 27.91 16.26 8.51
CA CYS A 327 28.51 14.92 8.62
C CYS A 327 28.37 14.12 7.32
N HIS A 328 27.24 14.28 6.60
CA HIS A 328 26.91 13.56 5.37
C HIS A 328 27.32 14.37 4.12
N ASN A 329 28.62 14.66 4.00
CA ASN A 329 29.21 15.48 2.96
C ASN A 329 30.00 14.67 1.92
N GLY A 330 29.88 13.35 1.91
CA GLY A 330 30.63 12.47 1.02
C GLY A 330 32.13 12.34 1.35
N GLU A 331 32.58 12.89 2.47
CA GLU A 331 33.91 12.71 3.02
C GLU A 331 33.87 11.71 4.17
N GLY A 332 34.71 10.71 4.15
CA GLY A 332 34.75 9.67 5.17
C GLY A 332 33.77 8.52 4.91
N LYS A 333 33.19 7.94 5.98
CA LYS A 333 32.33 6.75 5.89
C LYS A 333 30.84 7.06 5.66
N ALA A 334 30.41 8.29 5.95
CA ALA A 334 29.01 8.69 5.80
C ALA A 334 28.69 8.95 4.31
N PHE A 335 27.54 8.47 3.86
CA PHE A 335 27.05 8.71 2.50
C PHE A 335 26.71 10.20 2.29
N ASP A 336 26.75 10.64 1.04
CA ASP A 336 26.58 12.06 0.67
C ASP A 336 25.09 12.44 0.62
N LEU A 337 24.68 13.44 1.40
CA LEU A 337 23.34 14.03 1.39
C LEU A 337 23.29 15.45 0.80
N ARG A 338 24.37 15.91 0.17
CA ARG A 338 24.37 17.20 -0.53
C ARG A 338 23.51 17.11 -1.79
N GLY A 339 22.77 18.18 -2.07
CA GLY A 339 22.02 18.33 -3.31
C GLY A 339 22.91 18.67 -4.51
N GLY A 340 22.32 18.72 -5.68
CA GLY A 340 22.93 19.26 -6.90
C GLY A 340 23.38 18.24 -7.93
N LYS A 341 24.09 17.18 -7.58
CA LYS A 341 24.50 16.14 -8.53
C LYS A 341 23.32 15.21 -8.83
N LYS A 342 23.05 14.97 -10.11
CA LYS A 342 21.94 14.12 -10.57
C LYS A 342 22.43 12.94 -11.40
N ASP A 343 21.74 11.81 -11.32
CA ASP A 343 21.98 10.65 -12.16
C ASP A 343 21.39 10.84 -13.59
N ASN A 344 21.51 9.84 -14.45
CA ASN A 344 20.99 9.87 -15.82
C ASN A 344 19.44 9.91 -15.90
N ARG A 345 18.74 9.56 -14.82
CA ARG A 345 17.28 9.68 -14.68
C ARG A 345 16.85 11.01 -14.11
N GLY A 346 17.82 11.83 -13.67
CA GLY A 346 17.62 13.14 -13.07
C GLY A 346 17.33 13.12 -11.59
N TYR A 347 17.59 12.01 -10.87
CA TYR A 347 17.49 11.92 -9.43
C TYR A 347 18.74 12.47 -8.75
N GLY A 348 18.54 13.24 -7.68
CA GLY A 348 19.63 13.80 -6.88
C GLY A 348 20.37 12.74 -6.07
N THR A 349 21.69 12.92 -5.85
CA THR A 349 22.50 12.00 -5.01
C THR A 349 21.92 11.87 -3.61
N SER A 350 21.52 12.96 -2.98
CA SER A 350 20.90 12.96 -1.66
C SER A 350 19.60 12.16 -1.61
N TYR A 351 18.74 12.30 -2.63
CA TYR A 351 17.52 11.54 -2.76
C TYR A 351 17.80 10.05 -2.88
N LEU A 352 18.74 9.67 -3.77
CA LEU A 352 19.12 8.26 -3.97
C LEU A 352 19.70 7.62 -2.72
N ASN A 353 20.50 8.36 -1.96
CA ASN A 353 21.15 7.87 -0.75
C ASN A 353 20.19 7.83 0.45
N LEU A 354 19.21 8.73 0.52
CA LEU A 354 18.25 8.77 1.62
C LEU A 354 17.06 7.79 1.41
N HIS A 355 16.68 7.60 0.15
CA HIS A 355 15.55 6.80 -0.25
C HIS A 355 15.53 5.37 0.31
N PRO A 356 16.66 4.63 0.45
CA PRO A 356 16.70 3.31 1.04
C PRO A 356 16.20 3.24 2.49
N TYR A 357 16.26 4.34 3.23
CA TYR A 357 15.87 4.41 4.64
C TYR A 357 14.38 4.77 4.82
N VAL A 358 13.61 4.77 3.73
CA VAL A 358 12.18 5.07 3.75
C VAL A 358 11.38 3.83 3.38
N HIS A 359 10.56 3.35 4.32
CA HIS A 359 9.61 2.28 4.06
C HIS A 359 8.44 2.83 3.25
N ARG A 360 8.24 2.29 2.06
CA ARG A 360 7.23 2.75 1.10
C ARG A 360 6.78 1.63 0.18
N GLN A 361 5.63 1.83 -0.44
CA GLN A 361 5.12 0.90 -1.43
C GLN A 361 5.89 1.02 -2.76
N GLY A 362 6.22 -0.12 -3.36
CA GLY A 362 6.73 -0.19 -4.73
C GLY A 362 5.64 -0.06 -5.80
N GLY A 363 6.05 0.08 -7.07
CA GLY A 363 5.14 0.22 -8.20
C GLY A 363 4.30 -1.03 -8.48
N GLU A 364 4.80 -2.19 -8.12
CA GLU A 364 4.16 -3.50 -8.33
C GLU A 364 3.45 -4.03 -7.07
N GLY A 365 3.10 -3.15 -6.15
CA GLY A 365 2.43 -3.53 -4.91
C GLY A 365 1.06 -4.18 -5.12
N ASP A 366 0.61 -4.94 -4.13
CA ASP A 366 -0.69 -5.61 -4.15
C ASP A 366 -1.85 -4.63 -4.33
N MET A 367 -2.82 -5.03 -5.12
CA MET A 367 -4.05 -4.29 -5.35
C MET A 367 -5.13 -4.61 -4.30
N VAL A 368 -4.72 -4.67 -3.05
CA VAL A 368 -5.60 -4.90 -1.90
C VAL A 368 -5.65 -3.68 -1.00
N VAL A 369 -6.64 -3.61 -0.13
CA VAL A 369 -6.68 -2.56 0.91
C VAL A 369 -5.48 -2.75 1.82
N LEU A 370 -4.68 -1.68 1.96
CA LEU A 370 -3.55 -1.67 2.88
C LEU A 370 -4.04 -1.76 4.33
N TYR A 371 -3.24 -2.34 5.20
CA TYR A 371 -3.49 -2.22 6.62
C TYR A 371 -3.18 -0.79 7.09
N PRO A 372 -3.96 -0.24 8.03
CA PRO A 372 -3.59 1.00 8.68
C PRO A 372 -2.17 0.92 9.26
N TYR A 373 -1.43 2.01 9.15
CA TYR A 373 -0.03 2.14 9.56
C TYR A 373 0.98 1.29 8.77
N GLU A 374 0.59 0.54 7.73
CA GLU A 374 1.52 -0.32 6.97
C GLU A 374 2.72 0.48 6.41
N TYR A 375 2.45 1.66 5.86
CA TYR A 375 3.49 2.58 5.35
C TYR A 375 3.56 3.89 6.16
N HIS A 376 3.26 3.80 7.43
CA HIS A 376 3.35 4.95 8.33
C HIS A 376 4.81 5.43 8.46
N PRO A 377 5.09 6.74 8.52
CA PRO A 377 6.46 7.26 8.64
C PRO A 377 7.29 6.63 9.76
N ASN A 378 6.67 6.27 10.88
CA ASN A 378 7.37 5.58 11.98
C ASN A 378 7.85 4.16 11.64
N THR A 379 7.42 3.58 10.54
CA THR A 379 7.96 2.30 10.04
C THR A 379 9.22 2.50 9.22
N SER A 380 9.56 3.74 8.86
CA SER A 380 10.78 4.08 8.13
C SER A 380 11.98 4.21 9.06
N GLU A 381 13.10 3.62 8.67
CA GLU A 381 14.34 3.67 9.45
C GLU A 381 14.83 5.12 9.67
N LEU A 382 14.74 5.97 8.63
CA LEU A 382 15.05 7.39 8.75
C LEU A 382 14.37 8.04 9.96
N VAL A 383 13.06 7.80 10.11
CA VAL A 383 12.29 8.41 11.20
C VAL A 383 12.65 7.79 12.55
N ARG A 384 12.80 6.46 12.59
CA ARG A 384 13.20 5.75 13.83
C ARG A 384 14.57 6.21 14.29
N LEU A 385 15.54 6.27 13.38
CA LEU A 385 16.91 6.70 13.66
C LEU A 385 16.95 8.13 14.23
N LEU A 386 16.26 9.07 13.57
CA LEU A 386 16.21 10.46 14.03
C LEU A 386 15.52 10.62 15.37
N LYS A 387 14.43 9.87 15.62
CA LYS A 387 13.73 9.88 16.92
C LYS A 387 14.54 9.28 18.05
N LYS A 388 15.35 8.27 17.77
CA LYS A 388 16.31 7.69 18.72
C LYS A 388 17.45 8.65 19.08
N GLY A 389 17.64 9.74 18.34
CA GLY A 389 18.63 10.77 18.65
C GLY A 389 19.93 10.64 17.88
N HIS A 390 19.87 10.26 16.59
CA HIS A 390 21.03 10.19 15.70
C HIS A 390 21.99 11.39 15.85
N TYR A 391 23.11 11.17 16.50
CA TYR A 391 24.14 12.19 16.80
C TYR A 391 23.57 13.51 17.36
N ASN A 392 22.45 13.48 18.05
CA ASN A 392 21.76 14.64 18.61
C ASN A 392 21.28 15.66 17.55
N VAL A 393 20.98 15.19 16.35
CA VAL A 393 20.32 16.01 15.31
C VAL A 393 18.93 16.39 15.80
N GLN A 394 18.61 17.69 15.72
CA GLN A 394 17.31 18.22 16.10
C GLN A 394 16.60 18.79 14.89
N LEU A 395 15.38 18.34 14.66
CA LEU A 395 14.48 18.88 13.65
C LEU A 395 13.36 19.66 14.33
N THR A 396 12.95 20.75 13.72
CA THR A 396 11.76 21.51 14.13
C THR A 396 10.48 20.76 13.77
N ASP A 397 9.36 21.11 14.40
CA ASP A 397 8.05 20.52 14.06
C ASP A 397 7.67 20.73 12.57
N ALA A 398 8.07 21.85 12.00
CA ALA A 398 7.84 22.14 10.58
C ALA A 398 8.66 21.22 9.68
N GLU A 399 9.91 20.91 10.07
CA GLU A 399 10.77 19.98 9.33
C GLU A 399 10.28 18.54 9.47
N TRP A 400 9.85 18.13 10.66
CA TRP A 400 9.21 16.83 10.87
C TRP A 400 7.98 16.67 9.98
N ARG A 401 7.10 17.67 9.92
CA ARG A 401 5.93 17.63 9.02
C ARG A 401 6.32 17.46 7.55
N LYS A 402 7.40 18.08 7.10
CA LYS A 402 7.90 17.92 5.72
C LYS A 402 8.42 16.52 5.45
N ILE A 403 9.17 15.93 6.40
CA ILE A 403 9.64 14.54 6.29
C ILE A 403 8.44 13.57 6.27
N TYR A 404 7.48 13.74 7.16
CA TYR A 404 6.28 12.90 7.18
C TYR A 404 5.47 13.03 5.88
N ASN A 405 5.26 14.25 5.39
CA ASN A 405 4.57 14.48 4.12
C ASN A 405 5.28 13.80 2.96
N TRP A 406 6.60 13.85 2.92
CA TRP A 406 7.40 13.19 1.90
C TRP A 406 7.15 11.67 1.89
N ILE A 407 7.16 11.04 3.06
CA ILE A 407 6.90 9.61 3.20
C ILE A 407 5.44 9.29 2.88
N ASP A 408 4.49 10.08 3.40
CA ASP A 408 3.05 9.91 3.13
C ASP A 408 2.69 10.03 1.64
N TYR A 409 3.55 10.68 0.84
CA TYR A 409 3.38 10.80 -0.61
C TYR A 409 4.10 9.72 -1.40
N ASN A 410 4.61 8.69 -0.72
CA ASN A 410 5.40 7.61 -1.29
C ASN A 410 6.77 8.06 -1.80
N ALA A 411 7.42 8.97 -1.07
CA ALA A 411 8.77 9.48 -1.28
C ALA A 411 9.05 9.97 -2.71
N PRO A 412 8.29 10.96 -3.24
CA PRO A 412 8.58 11.52 -4.56
C PRO A 412 9.88 12.35 -4.55
N ASP A 413 10.59 12.34 -5.67
CA ASP A 413 11.70 13.28 -5.95
C ASP A 413 11.17 14.60 -6.52
N LYS A 414 10.22 14.50 -7.48
CA LYS A 414 9.65 15.63 -8.22
C LYS A 414 8.15 15.67 -8.06
N GLY A 415 7.61 16.87 -7.97
CA GLY A 415 6.16 17.11 -8.01
C GLY A 415 5.65 17.54 -9.39
N TYR A 416 6.38 17.24 -10.46
CA TYR A 416 6.07 17.64 -11.83
C TYR A 416 6.60 16.63 -12.83
N PHE A 417 6.08 16.66 -14.04
CA PHE A 417 6.54 15.80 -15.13
C PHE A 417 7.96 16.13 -15.55
N ASN A 418 8.71 15.11 -15.96
CA ASN A 418 10.08 15.27 -16.43
C ASN A 418 10.15 16.26 -17.60
N ALA A 419 11.09 17.21 -17.55
CA ALA A 419 11.28 18.22 -18.59
C ALA A 419 11.55 17.63 -20.00
N ASN A 420 12.14 16.43 -20.08
CA ASN A 420 12.35 15.75 -21.37
C ASN A 420 11.03 15.26 -21.98
N VAL A 421 10.07 14.87 -21.16
CA VAL A 421 8.71 14.53 -21.60
C VAL A 421 8.00 15.78 -22.11
N LEU A 422 8.15 16.90 -21.43
CA LEU A 422 7.55 18.19 -21.82
C LEU A 422 8.14 18.73 -23.14
N LYS A 423 9.37 18.35 -23.51
CA LYS A 423 9.94 18.69 -24.83
C LYS A 423 9.24 17.99 -25.99
N SER A 424 8.51 16.94 -25.73
CA SER A 424 7.74 16.22 -26.76
C SER A 424 6.43 16.93 -27.11
N PHE A 425 6.11 18.04 -26.50
CA PHE A 425 4.94 18.85 -26.83
C PHE A 425 5.30 19.96 -27.85
N PRO A 426 4.45 20.24 -28.80
CA PRO A 426 3.08 19.72 -28.97
C PRO A 426 3.04 18.27 -29.52
N TYR A 427 2.01 17.52 -29.11
CA TYR A 427 1.72 16.19 -29.64
C TYR A 427 0.65 16.27 -30.72
N GLN A 428 0.91 15.67 -31.88
CA GLN A 428 -0.01 15.71 -33.03
C GLN A 428 -0.49 17.14 -33.40
N GLY A 429 0.39 18.13 -33.25
CA GLY A 429 0.11 19.51 -33.66
C GLY A 429 -0.62 20.39 -32.63
N TYR A 430 -0.90 19.92 -31.42
CA TYR A 430 -1.46 20.75 -30.38
C TYR A 430 -0.70 20.66 -29.06
N ASP A 431 -0.71 21.75 -28.30
CA ASP A 431 -0.09 21.83 -26.97
C ASP A 431 -1.01 21.16 -25.94
N GLN A 432 -0.62 19.97 -25.47
CA GLN A 432 -1.39 19.21 -24.51
C GLN A 432 -1.52 19.92 -23.15
N ILE A 433 -0.48 20.65 -22.73
CA ILE A 433 -0.48 21.37 -21.45
C ILE A 433 -1.51 22.50 -21.50
N GLU A 434 -1.46 23.32 -22.55
CA GLU A 434 -2.39 24.44 -22.72
C GLU A 434 -3.83 23.92 -22.91
N ARG A 435 -4.01 22.88 -23.71
CA ARG A 435 -5.33 22.28 -23.91
C ARG A 435 -5.91 21.72 -22.61
N ARG A 436 -5.08 21.07 -21.81
CA ARG A 436 -5.47 20.52 -20.51
C ARG A 436 -5.88 21.64 -19.57
N LYS A 437 -5.09 22.69 -19.49
CA LYS A 437 -5.38 23.88 -18.68
C LYS A 437 -6.75 24.47 -19.06
N GLN A 438 -6.99 24.70 -20.35
CA GLN A 438 -8.28 25.22 -20.85
C GLN A 438 -9.47 24.34 -20.46
N LEU A 439 -9.33 23.01 -20.55
CA LEU A 439 -10.39 22.07 -20.16
C LEU A 439 -10.62 22.07 -18.66
N THR A 440 -9.57 22.15 -17.86
CA THR A 440 -9.66 22.21 -16.40
C THR A 440 -10.31 23.53 -15.97
N ASP A 441 -9.89 24.67 -16.52
CA ASP A 441 -10.48 25.98 -16.21
C ASP A 441 -11.98 26.04 -16.59
N LYS A 442 -12.35 25.36 -17.66
CA LYS A 442 -13.74 25.35 -18.14
C LYS A 442 -14.64 24.40 -17.36
N TYR A 443 -14.19 23.18 -17.09
CA TYR A 443 -15.04 22.09 -16.62
C TYR A 443 -14.74 21.59 -15.21
N ALA A 444 -13.58 21.91 -14.64
CA ALA A 444 -13.22 21.54 -13.28
C ALA A 444 -13.41 22.71 -12.31
N GLY A 445 -13.48 22.39 -11.03
CA GLY A 445 -13.62 23.40 -9.97
C GLY A 445 -12.32 24.08 -9.56
N GLY A 446 -11.17 23.52 -9.96
CA GLY A 446 -9.84 24.06 -9.72
C GLY A 446 -9.31 24.81 -10.95
N ALA A 447 -8.38 25.73 -10.74
CA ALA A 447 -7.63 26.32 -11.84
C ALA A 447 -6.73 25.27 -12.49
N GLY A 448 -6.68 25.27 -13.83
CA GLY A 448 -5.75 24.41 -14.56
C GLY A 448 -4.30 24.76 -14.25
N VAL A 449 -3.49 23.74 -14.06
CA VAL A 449 -2.07 23.93 -13.76
C VAL A 449 -1.31 24.32 -15.02
N ASP A 450 -0.65 25.48 -14.95
CA ASP A 450 0.32 25.89 -15.96
C ASP A 450 1.68 25.25 -15.61
N TRP A 451 1.91 24.05 -16.11
CA TRP A 451 3.14 23.31 -15.85
C TRP A 451 4.41 24.02 -16.32
N LYS A 452 4.35 24.79 -17.40
CA LYS A 452 5.51 25.56 -17.89
C LYS A 452 5.90 26.63 -16.89
N LYS A 453 4.90 27.34 -16.39
CA LYS A 453 5.10 28.39 -15.36
C LYS A 453 5.57 27.76 -14.05
N GLU A 454 4.94 26.68 -13.59
CA GLU A 454 5.28 26.03 -12.32
C GLU A 454 6.71 25.47 -12.31
N ILE A 455 7.17 24.88 -13.42
CA ILE A 455 8.55 24.42 -13.57
C ILE A 455 9.51 25.60 -13.61
N ALA A 456 9.16 26.71 -14.26
CA ALA A 456 9.98 27.92 -14.28
C ALA A 456 10.08 28.58 -12.88
N ASP A 457 8.96 28.66 -12.17
CA ASP A 457 8.89 29.17 -10.79
C ASP A 457 9.73 28.28 -9.85
N TYR A 458 9.66 26.96 -10.00
CA TYR A 458 10.47 26.00 -9.27
C TYR A 458 11.96 26.21 -9.52
N ALA A 459 12.38 26.35 -10.79
CA ALA A 459 13.76 26.61 -11.14
C ALA A 459 14.26 27.95 -10.56
N ALA A 460 13.41 28.97 -10.57
CA ALA A 460 13.71 30.27 -9.97
C ALA A 460 13.86 30.17 -8.45
N GLN A 461 13.00 29.43 -7.77
CA GLN A 461 13.11 29.20 -6.33
C GLN A 461 14.40 28.48 -5.96
N LEU A 462 14.80 27.44 -6.72
CA LEU A 462 16.07 26.74 -6.50
C LEU A 462 17.27 27.66 -6.71
N LYS A 463 17.24 28.50 -7.74
CA LYS A 463 18.32 29.46 -8.03
C LYS A 463 18.43 30.52 -6.94
N ASN A 464 17.31 30.98 -6.42
CA ASN A 464 17.23 32.01 -5.39
C ASN A 464 17.35 31.47 -3.96
N LYS A 465 17.46 30.16 -3.81
CA LYS A 465 17.71 29.50 -2.54
C LYS A 465 19.04 30.00 -1.98
N GLY A 466 19.00 30.75 -0.89
CA GLY A 466 20.20 31.21 -0.20
C GLY A 466 21.06 30.04 0.27
N GLU A 467 22.34 30.31 0.51
CA GLU A 467 23.24 29.32 1.11
C GLU A 467 22.73 28.96 2.52
N ILE A 468 22.40 27.69 2.74
CA ILE A 468 22.03 27.17 4.05
C ILE A 468 23.31 26.71 4.74
N LYS A 469 23.66 27.36 5.85
CA LYS A 469 24.82 26.95 6.64
C LYS A 469 24.47 25.68 7.44
N PRO A 470 25.26 24.62 7.28
CA PRO A 470 25.08 23.40 8.07
C PRO A 470 25.27 23.71 9.56
N VAL A 471 24.39 23.11 10.35
CA VAL A 471 24.45 23.15 11.82
C VAL A 471 25.11 21.88 12.31
N MET A 472 26.33 22.00 12.86
CA MET A 472 26.93 20.84 13.54
C MET A 472 26.11 20.50 14.78
N PRO A 473 25.66 19.25 14.91
CA PRO A 473 25.01 18.80 16.14
C PRO A 473 25.94 18.99 17.32
N LYS A 474 25.38 19.39 18.47
CA LYS A 474 26.18 19.44 19.71
C LYS A 474 26.78 18.06 19.94
N LYS A 475 28.10 17.95 20.00
CA LYS A 475 28.74 16.69 20.37
C LYS A 475 28.13 16.22 21.70
N VAL A 476 27.44 15.11 21.65
CA VAL A 476 27.13 14.38 22.88
C VAL A 476 28.49 13.90 23.38
N SER A 477 28.87 14.27 24.58
CA SER A 477 30.03 13.64 25.22
C SER A 477 29.76 12.13 25.19
N PRO A 478 30.70 11.31 24.72
CA PRO A 478 30.49 9.87 24.73
C PRO A 478 30.02 9.50 26.16
N VAL A 479 28.89 8.84 26.23
CA VAL A 479 28.40 8.33 27.52
C VAL A 479 29.54 7.48 28.05
N LYS A 480 30.11 7.86 29.18
CA LYS A 480 31.18 7.07 29.77
C LYS A 480 30.61 5.70 30.07
N GLU A 481 31.16 4.72 29.42
CA GLU A 481 30.80 3.32 29.66
C GLU A 481 30.97 3.02 31.13
N LYS A 482 29.87 2.69 31.79
CA LYS A 482 29.88 2.24 33.18
C LYS A 482 29.84 0.74 33.18
N VAL A 483 31.01 0.13 33.36
CA VAL A 483 31.10 -1.33 33.47
C VAL A 483 30.34 -1.77 34.73
N LEU A 484 29.15 -2.32 34.52
CA LEU A 484 28.36 -2.91 35.61
C LEU A 484 28.76 -4.39 35.74
N LYS A 485 28.97 -4.83 36.95
CA LYS A 485 29.26 -6.25 37.25
C LYS A 485 28.09 -6.86 38.00
N VAL A 486 27.65 -8.02 37.50
CA VAL A 486 26.62 -8.85 38.16
C VAL A 486 27.27 -10.16 38.53
N LYS A 487 27.05 -10.60 39.78
CA LYS A 487 27.64 -11.86 40.28
C LYS A 487 27.03 -13.05 39.51
N GLY A 488 27.88 -13.85 38.89
CA GLY A 488 27.45 -15.03 38.13
C GLY A 488 26.96 -14.75 36.72
N TRP A 489 27.18 -13.55 36.19
CA TRP A 489 26.95 -13.17 34.79
C TRP A 489 28.17 -12.41 34.25
N PRO A 490 28.64 -12.62 33.02
CA PRO A 490 28.14 -13.60 32.04
C PRO A 490 28.43 -15.06 32.43
N PHE A 491 27.80 -16.02 31.76
CA PHE A 491 28.00 -17.44 32.01
C PHE A 491 27.93 -18.27 30.71
N ALA A 492 28.58 -19.45 30.74
CA ALA A 492 28.51 -20.38 29.63
C ALA A 492 27.14 -21.07 29.54
N PRO A 493 26.69 -21.47 28.33
CA PRO A 493 25.38 -22.12 28.13
C PRO A 493 25.07 -23.30 29.03
N ASP A 494 26.09 -24.09 29.39
CA ASP A 494 25.93 -25.28 30.28
C ASP A 494 25.46 -24.87 31.68
N ARG A 495 25.72 -23.64 32.12
CA ARG A 495 25.26 -23.12 33.40
C ARG A 495 23.74 -23.10 33.52
N VAL A 496 23.03 -22.94 32.40
CA VAL A 496 21.56 -22.97 32.38
C VAL A 496 21.02 -24.29 32.92
N LYS A 497 21.67 -25.41 32.60
CA LYS A 497 21.29 -26.72 33.12
C LYS A 497 21.36 -26.80 34.62
N GLU A 498 22.40 -26.21 35.19
CA GLU A 498 22.54 -26.12 36.65
C GLU A 498 21.50 -25.22 37.28
N MET A 499 21.19 -24.06 36.65
CA MET A 499 20.17 -23.12 37.11
C MET A 499 18.76 -23.71 37.10
N LEU A 500 18.53 -24.70 36.24
CA LEU A 500 17.25 -25.41 36.07
C LEU A 500 17.28 -26.83 36.69
N ALA A 501 18.31 -27.20 37.47
CA ALA A 501 18.45 -28.57 37.98
C ALA A 501 17.29 -29.03 38.87
N ASP A 502 16.61 -28.11 39.54
CA ASP A 502 15.43 -28.38 40.40
C ASP A 502 14.10 -28.36 39.63
N GLU A 503 14.11 -27.96 38.33
CA GLU A 503 12.92 -27.97 37.48
C GLU A 503 12.61 -29.37 36.99
N LYS A 504 11.37 -29.81 37.12
CA LYS A 504 10.93 -31.14 36.68
C LYS A 504 10.86 -31.23 35.14
N GLU A 505 10.57 -30.11 34.50
CA GLU A 505 10.44 -29.99 33.05
C GLU A 505 11.14 -28.70 32.59
N THR A 506 11.92 -28.82 31.52
CA THR A 506 12.60 -27.68 30.88
C THR A 506 12.03 -27.36 29.49
N VAL A 507 11.23 -28.25 28.95
CA VAL A 507 10.49 -28.10 27.70
C VAL A 507 9.04 -28.51 27.96
N LYS A 508 8.10 -27.72 27.48
CA LYS A 508 6.68 -27.99 27.58
C LYS A 508 6.02 -27.84 26.21
N VAL A 509 5.31 -28.86 25.80
CA VAL A 509 4.50 -28.82 24.57
C VAL A 509 3.03 -28.61 24.98
N LEU A 510 2.41 -27.58 24.45
CA LEU A 510 1.01 -27.24 24.70
C LEU A 510 0.23 -27.43 23.40
N GLU A 511 -0.75 -28.31 23.42
CA GLU A 511 -1.72 -28.42 22.33
C GLU A 511 -2.78 -27.31 22.50
N ILE A 512 -2.81 -26.37 21.56
CA ILE A 512 -3.69 -25.19 21.59
C ILE A 512 -4.96 -25.35 20.76
N ALA A 513 -4.93 -26.32 19.84
CA ALA A 513 -6.07 -26.79 19.05
C ALA A 513 -5.72 -28.20 18.53
N PRO A 514 -6.70 -29.01 18.08
CA PRO A 514 -6.44 -30.34 17.56
C PRO A 514 -5.33 -30.36 16.48
N GLY A 515 -4.21 -31.01 16.80
CA GLY A 515 -3.05 -31.11 15.92
C GLY A 515 -2.18 -29.85 15.82
N VAL A 516 -2.45 -28.81 16.59
CA VAL A 516 -1.64 -27.57 16.61
C VAL A 516 -0.99 -27.41 17.96
N GLN A 517 0.30 -27.41 17.98
CA GLN A 517 1.13 -27.36 19.19
C GLN A 517 1.96 -26.09 19.26
N MET A 518 2.27 -25.65 20.48
CA MET A 518 3.29 -24.64 20.81
C MET A 518 4.31 -25.25 21.77
N THR A 519 5.57 -25.12 21.44
CA THR A 519 6.67 -25.53 22.33
C THR A 519 7.15 -24.34 23.14
N PHE A 520 7.31 -24.55 24.42
CA PHE A 520 7.85 -23.58 25.35
C PHE A 520 9.10 -24.13 26.01
N VAL A 521 10.09 -23.26 26.19
CA VAL A 521 11.33 -23.55 26.91
C VAL A 521 11.34 -22.82 28.25
N ARG A 522 11.96 -23.46 29.26
CA ARG A 522 12.07 -22.88 30.59
C ARG A 522 13.25 -21.93 30.64
N ILE A 523 13.00 -20.65 30.91
CA ILE A 523 14.02 -19.64 31.08
C ILE A 523 14.28 -19.46 32.57
N PRO A 524 15.54 -19.61 33.06
CA PRO A 524 15.84 -19.52 34.50
C PRO A 524 15.70 -18.10 35.06
N ALA A 525 15.49 -18.01 36.35
CA ALA A 525 15.68 -16.76 37.08
C ALA A 525 17.16 -16.37 37.13
N GLY A 526 17.45 -15.08 37.23
CA GLY A 526 18.83 -14.61 37.34
C GLY A 526 18.96 -13.11 37.30
N GLU A 527 20.19 -12.63 37.28
CA GLU A 527 20.50 -11.21 37.15
C GLU A 527 21.48 -11.00 35.99
N PHE A 528 21.33 -9.93 35.27
CA PHE A 528 22.20 -9.57 34.16
C PHE A 528 22.33 -8.05 33.99
N VAL A 529 23.20 -7.65 33.09
CA VAL A 529 23.30 -6.26 32.63
C VAL A 529 22.53 -6.13 31.30
N MET A 530 21.42 -5.41 31.36
CA MET A 530 20.56 -5.12 30.23
C MET A 530 21.10 -3.92 29.45
N GLY A 531 20.97 -3.95 28.12
CA GLY A 531 21.43 -2.90 27.21
C GLY A 531 22.87 -3.07 26.73
N SER A 532 23.33 -2.15 25.90
CA SER A 532 24.67 -2.12 25.33
C SER A 532 25.12 -0.69 25.07
N TYR A 533 26.41 -0.41 25.25
CA TYR A 533 27.01 0.86 24.79
C TYR A 533 27.48 0.81 23.33
N HIS A 534 27.43 -0.37 22.69
CA HIS A 534 27.81 -0.58 21.29
C HIS A 534 26.60 -0.53 20.34
N GLY A 535 25.40 -0.51 20.91
CA GLY A 535 24.16 -0.46 20.14
C GLY A 535 23.65 0.95 19.90
N GLU A 536 22.37 1.02 19.58
CA GLU A 536 21.65 2.27 19.34
C GLU A 536 21.52 3.11 20.63
N PRO A 537 21.29 4.42 20.54
CA PRO A 537 21.22 5.31 21.71
C PRO A 537 20.17 4.92 22.77
N ASP A 538 19.15 4.19 22.42
CA ASP A 538 18.11 3.70 23.32
C ASP A 538 18.52 2.42 24.07
N THR A 539 19.65 1.80 23.72
CA THR A 539 20.18 0.63 24.43
C THR A 539 21.05 0.99 25.64
N TYR A 540 21.31 2.27 25.89
CA TYR A 540 22.08 2.73 27.05
C TYR A 540 21.37 3.87 27.80
N PRO A 541 21.70 4.11 29.06
CA PRO A 541 22.74 3.46 29.88
C PRO A 541 22.39 2.01 30.23
N THR A 542 23.41 1.15 30.27
CA THR A 542 23.22 -0.22 30.76
C THR A 542 22.70 -0.25 32.19
N THR A 543 21.86 -1.23 32.51
CA THR A 543 21.17 -1.34 33.80
C THR A 543 21.24 -2.76 34.32
N LYS A 544 21.42 -2.93 35.64
CA LYS A 544 21.28 -4.24 36.27
C LYS A 544 19.82 -4.60 36.41
N VAL A 545 19.44 -5.73 35.87
CA VAL A 545 18.09 -6.25 35.93
C VAL A 545 18.07 -7.62 36.55
N LYS A 546 17.07 -7.85 37.40
CA LYS A 546 16.82 -9.14 38.07
C LYS A 546 15.53 -9.74 37.55
N ILE A 547 15.61 -10.95 37.05
CA ILE A 547 14.48 -11.81 36.71
C ILE A 547 14.23 -12.71 37.93
N ASP A 548 13.23 -12.33 38.72
CA ASP A 548 13.00 -12.94 40.02
C ASP A 548 12.55 -14.39 39.98
N LYS A 549 11.87 -14.81 38.91
CA LYS A 549 11.30 -16.15 38.79
C LYS A 549 11.58 -16.70 37.40
N ALA A 550 11.87 -17.98 37.35
CA ALA A 550 11.90 -18.69 36.06
C ALA A 550 10.54 -18.62 35.37
N PHE A 551 10.53 -18.52 34.04
CA PHE A 551 9.30 -18.41 33.23
C PHE A 551 9.39 -19.31 32.00
N TRP A 552 8.26 -19.51 31.33
CA TRP A 552 8.17 -20.23 30.08
C TRP A 552 8.15 -19.24 28.92
N MET A 553 8.91 -19.50 27.87
CA MET A 553 8.93 -18.69 26.65
C MET A 553 8.72 -19.59 25.44
N GLY A 554 7.99 -19.12 24.46
CA GLY A 554 7.87 -19.83 23.17
C GLY A 554 9.25 -20.07 22.58
N GLU A 555 9.49 -21.27 22.10
CA GLU A 555 10.76 -21.65 21.44
C GLU A 555 10.92 -20.89 20.11
N LEU A 556 9.80 -20.66 19.43
CA LEU A 556 9.73 -19.95 18.16
C LEU A 556 8.70 -18.82 18.27
N GLU A 557 8.73 -17.92 17.31
CA GLU A 557 7.68 -16.94 17.08
C GLU A 557 6.35 -17.67 16.81
N VAL A 558 5.25 -17.00 17.12
CA VAL A 558 3.91 -17.54 16.85
C VAL A 558 3.73 -17.69 15.33
N THR A 559 3.41 -18.91 14.88
CA THR A 559 3.22 -19.19 13.47
C THR A 559 1.82 -18.80 12.98
N ASN A 560 1.66 -18.68 11.65
CA ASN A 560 0.35 -18.46 11.03
C ASN A 560 -0.66 -19.53 11.44
N GLN A 561 -0.27 -20.80 11.46
CA GLN A 561 -1.14 -21.88 11.89
C GLN A 561 -1.61 -21.71 13.33
N GLN A 562 -0.70 -21.38 14.23
CA GLN A 562 -1.03 -21.16 15.64
C GLN A 562 -1.96 -19.95 15.81
N TYR A 563 -1.65 -18.83 15.17
CA TYR A 563 -2.45 -17.62 15.26
C TYR A 563 -3.87 -17.82 14.71
N ASN A 564 -3.99 -18.54 13.59
CA ASN A 564 -5.26 -18.80 12.93
C ASN A 564 -6.19 -19.75 13.71
N THR A 565 -5.70 -20.42 14.77
CA THR A 565 -6.59 -21.16 15.71
C THR A 565 -7.52 -20.24 16.49
N ILE A 566 -7.20 -18.96 16.58
CA ILE A 566 -7.98 -17.92 17.26
C ILE A 566 -8.56 -16.94 16.25
N PHE A 567 -7.77 -16.52 15.27
CA PHE A 567 -8.17 -15.56 14.24
C PHE A 567 -8.12 -16.17 12.82
N PRO A 568 -9.08 -17.06 12.47
CA PRO A 568 -9.03 -17.84 11.24
C PRO A 568 -9.12 -16.99 9.95
N GLN A 569 -9.49 -15.73 10.06
CA GLN A 569 -9.57 -14.79 8.92
C GLN A 569 -8.26 -13.99 8.72
N HIS A 570 -7.29 -14.15 9.61
CA HIS A 570 -6.01 -13.47 9.44
C HIS A 570 -5.21 -14.09 8.30
N ASP A 571 -4.63 -13.24 7.47
CA ASP A 571 -3.75 -13.63 6.38
C ASP A 571 -2.50 -12.73 6.38
N SER A 572 -1.35 -13.31 6.64
CA SER A 572 -0.05 -12.62 6.56
C SER A 572 0.33 -12.25 5.14
N ARG A 573 -0.42 -12.70 4.13
CA ARG A 573 -0.27 -12.38 2.70
C ARG A 573 1.09 -12.78 2.12
N TYR A 574 1.56 -11.96 1.23
CA TYR A 574 2.81 -12.10 0.49
C TYR A 574 3.67 -10.86 0.70
N VAL A 575 4.97 -11.02 0.59
CA VAL A 575 5.91 -9.91 0.42
C VAL A 575 6.07 -9.67 -1.07
N ASP A 576 5.90 -8.43 -1.51
CA ASP A 576 5.95 -8.07 -2.92
C ASP A 576 7.32 -8.38 -3.52
N GLN A 577 7.30 -9.03 -4.66
CA GLN A 577 8.49 -9.33 -5.44
C GLN A 577 8.79 -8.18 -6.41
N GLN A 578 10.04 -7.76 -6.47
CA GLN A 578 10.46 -6.77 -7.48
C GLN A 578 10.27 -7.35 -8.88
N TRP A 579 9.74 -6.54 -9.80
CA TRP A 579 9.47 -6.94 -11.18
C TRP A 579 8.53 -8.14 -11.31
N LYS A 580 7.70 -8.39 -10.27
CA LYS A 580 6.68 -9.42 -10.40
C LYS A 580 5.67 -9.04 -11.48
N ASP A 581 5.24 -10.04 -12.23
CA ASP A 581 4.03 -9.96 -13.02
C ASP A 581 2.80 -10.11 -12.09
N HIS A 582 1.65 -9.61 -12.53
CA HIS A 582 0.38 -9.78 -11.80
C HIS A 582 -0.07 -11.25 -11.66
N VAL A 583 0.61 -12.16 -12.32
CA VAL A 583 0.43 -13.62 -12.19
C VAL A 583 1.03 -14.14 -10.89
N VAL A 584 2.04 -13.48 -10.36
CA VAL A 584 2.77 -13.92 -9.18
C VAL A 584 2.37 -13.05 -7.98
N PRO A 585 1.79 -13.63 -6.92
CA PRO A 585 1.41 -12.85 -5.74
C PRO A 585 2.60 -12.30 -4.95
N GLY A 586 3.81 -12.79 -5.21
CA GLY A 586 5.02 -12.44 -4.47
C GLY A 586 5.53 -13.61 -3.63
N TYR A 587 6.36 -13.31 -2.64
CA TYR A 587 6.90 -14.31 -1.73
C TYR A 587 5.89 -14.59 -0.60
N PRO A 588 5.45 -15.83 -0.40
CA PRO A 588 4.45 -16.14 0.62
C PRO A 588 5.01 -15.87 2.02
N ALA A 589 4.24 -15.14 2.81
CA ALA A 589 4.48 -14.93 4.24
C ALA A 589 3.38 -15.59 5.09
N ASN A 590 2.47 -16.31 4.45
CA ASN A 590 1.26 -16.89 5.06
C ASN A 590 1.26 -18.42 5.11
N LYS A 591 2.39 -19.06 4.87
CA LYS A 591 2.49 -20.53 5.07
C LYS A 591 2.27 -20.87 6.55
N PRO A 592 1.70 -22.04 6.85
CA PRO A 592 1.37 -22.44 8.22
C PRO A 592 2.51 -22.30 9.23
N GLU A 593 3.72 -22.69 8.83
CA GLU A 593 4.91 -22.75 9.69
C GLU A 593 5.67 -21.43 9.79
N GLN A 594 5.36 -20.46 8.93
CA GLN A 594 6.02 -19.16 8.98
C GLN A 594 5.51 -18.31 10.14
N PRO A 595 6.33 -17.44 10.70
CA PRO A 595 5.89 -16.46 11.70
C PRO A 595 4.71 -15.63 11.21
N VAL A 596 3.74 -15.41 12.07
CA VAL A 596 2.63 -14.49 11.76
C VAL A 596 3.14 -13.07 11.69
N ILE A 597 2.82 -12.37 10.62
CA ILE A 597 3.15 -10.96 10.43
C ILE A 597 1.87 -10.15 10.19
N ARG A 598 1.97 -8.81 10.11
CA ARG A 598 0.84 -7.88 9.93
C ARG A 598 -0.14 -7.93 11.11
N VAL A 599 0.39 -8.15 12.31
CA VAL A 599 -0.32 -8.10 13.58
C VAL A 599 0.22 -6.93 14.41
N SER A 600 -0.68 -6.15 15.00
CA SER A 600 -0.28 -5.08 15.92
C SER A 600 0.04 -5.64 17.32
N TYR A 601 0.66 -4.82 18.15
CA TYR A 601 0.83 -5.15 19.59
C TYR A 601 -0.51 -5.51 20.23
N ASN A 602 -1.58 -4.77 19.93
CA ASN A 602 -2.90 -5.03 20.50
C ASN A 602 -3.48 -6.37 20.02
N ASP A 603 -3.28 -6.72 18.75
CA ASP A 603 -3.71 -8.02 18.20
C ASP A 603 -2.95 -9.17 18.88
N ALA A 604 -1.65 -9.02 19.07
CA ALA A 604 -0.83 -10.00 19.79
C ALA A 604 -1.25 -10.16 21.24
N MET A 605 -1.57 -9.06 21.94
CA MET A 605 -2.08 -9.09 23.32
C MET A 605 -3.47 -9.73 23.40
N GLU A 606 -4.35 -9.46 22.46
CA GLU A 606 -5.69 -10.12 22.43
C GLU A 606 -5.55 -11.61 22.12
N TYR A 607 -4.63 -12.00 21.22
CA TYR A 607 -4.29 -13.41 20.99
C TYR A 607 -3.85 -14.08 22.30
N CYS A 608 -2.90 -13.48 23.03
CA CYS A 608 -2.42 -14.00 24.31
C CYS A 608 -3.55 -14.14 25.35
N LYS A 609 -4.44 -13.14 25.43
CA LYS A 609 -5.57 -13.14 26.33
C LYS A 609 -6.56 -14.28 26.03
N ILE A 610 -6.93 -14.46 24.76
CA ILE A 610 -7.85 -15.54 24.36
C ILE A 610 -7.18 -16.91 24.57
N LEU A 611 -5.89 -17.03 24.25
CA LEU A 611 -5.13 -18.25 24.48
C LEU A 611 -5.04 -18.59 25.98
N SER A 612 -4.86 -17.57 26.83
CA SER A 612 -4.89 -17.74 28.30
C SER A 612 -6.24 -18.28 28.77
N GLN A 613 -7.34 -17.74 28.27
CA GLN A 613 -8.69 -18.22 28.59
C GLN A 613 -8.93 -19.67 28.16
N LYS A 614 -8.45 -20.04 26.96
CA LYS A 614 -8.59 -21.39 26.43
C LYS A 614 -7.79 -22.43 27.19
N THR A 615 -6.61 -22.07 27.63
CA THR A 615 -5.64 -23.00 28.24
C THR A 615 -5.65 -22.98 29.76
N GLY A 616 -6.26 -21.98 30.38
CA GLY A 616 -6.18 -21.73 31.83
C GLY A 616 -4.79 -21.29 32.32
N LEU A 617 -3.88 -20.96 31.41
CA LEU A 617 -2.52 -20.49 31.71
C LEU A 617 -2.45 -18.97 31.59
N ASN A 618 -1.50 -18.36 32.29
CA ASN A 618 -1.22 -16.93 32.12
C ASN A 618 -0.20 -16.74 30.99
N ILE A 619 -0.70 -16.44 29.80
CA ILE A 619 0.10 -16.25 28.58
C ILE A 619 0.03 -14.77 28.17
N THR A 620 1.20 -14.18 27.90
CA THR A 620 1.33 -12.78 27.51
C THR A 620 2.59 -12.60 26.66
N LEU A 621 2.78 -11.43 26.05
CA LEU A 621 4.07 -11.08 25.48
C LEU A 621 5.12 -10.94 26.58
N PRO A 622 6.39 -11.31 26.34
CA PRO A 622 7.46 -11.09 27.31
C PRO A 622 7.68 -9.58 27.50
N THR A 623 8.14 -9.20 28.68
CA THR A 623 8.70 -7.86 28.89
C THR A 623 10.04 -7.75 28.13
N GLU A 624 10.47 -6.53 27.83
CA GLU A 624 11.77 -6.28 27.21
C GLU A 624 12.91 -6.97 27.97
N ALA A 625 12.92 -6.86 29.30
CA ALA A 625 13.92 -7.49 30.14
C ALA A 625 13.89 -9.02 30.08
N GLN A 626 12.70 -9.63 30.02
CA GLN A 626 12.57 -11.08 29.86
C GLN A 626 13.05 -11.52 28.49
N TRP A 627 12.72 -10.76 27.46
CA TRP A 627 13.14 -11.06 26.10
C TRP A 627 14.67 -10.98 25.96
N GLU A 628 15.27 -9.87 26.42
CA GLU A 628 16.71 -9.69 26.34
C GLU A 628 17.49 -10.73 27.18
N TRP A 629 16.99 -11.06 28.38
CA TRP A 629 17.58 -12.12 29.20
C TRP A 629 17.61 -13.47 28.47
N ALA A 630 16.49 -13.86 27.87
CA ALA A 630 16.38 -15.09 27.11
C ALA A 630 17.26 -15.06 25.85
N CYS A 631 17.23 -13.97 25.09
CA CYS A 631 18.01 -13.78 23.86
C CYS A 631 19.51 -13.86 24.12
N ARG A 632 20.01 -13.26 25.19
CA ARG A 632 21.45 -13.31 25.52
C ARG A 632 21.96 -14.69 25.87
N GLY A 633 21.13 -15.57 26.41
CA GLY A 633 21.52 -16.92 26.78
C GLY A 633 22.75 -17.00 27.68
N GLY A 634 23.01 -15.96 28.52
CA GLY A 634 24.18 -15.83 29.39
C GLY A 634 25.34 -15.03 28.81
N SER A 635 25.30 -14.65 27.54
CA SER A 635 26.33 -13.85 26.87
C SER A 635 26.28 -12.36 27.27
N ASP A 636 27.43 -11.70 27.38
CA ASP A 636 27.58 -10.26 27.47
C ASP A 636 28.07 -9.62 26.15
N GLU A 637 28.26 -10.43 25.12
CA GLU A 637 28.58 -9.95 23.78
C GLU A 637 27.39 -9.26 23.12
N ASP A 638 27.65 -8.57 22.00
CA ASP A 638 26.61 -7.84 21.26
C ASP A 638 25.48 -8.76 20.74
N PHE A 639 25.83 -10.01 20.40
CA PHE A 639 24.89 -11.07 19.99
C PHE A 639 25.10 -12.31 20.86
N TRP A 640 24.10 -13.17 20.97
CA TRP A 640 24.17 -14.41 21.73
C TRP A 640 25.30 -15.35 21.25
N PHE A 641 25.72 -15.21 19.99
CA PHE A 641 26.76 -16.01 19.33
C PHE A 641 28.10 -15.26 19.16
N GLY A 642 28.24 -14.02 19.67
CA GLY A 642 29.48 -13.25 19.61
C GLY A 642 29.27 -11.77 19.28
N ASN A 643 30.25 -11.15 18.64
CA ASN A 643 30.22 -9.75 18.23
C ASN A 643 30.13 -9.61 16.68
N LEU A 644 30.28 -8.41 16.16
CA LEU A 644 30.21 -8.10 14.73
C LEU A 644 31.23 -8.87 13.84
N ASN A 645 32.23 -9.51 14.42
CA ASN A 645 33.18 -10.34 13.70
C ASN A 645 32.78 -11.85 13.67
N ALA A 646 31.67 -12.20 14.28
CA ALA A 646 31.17 -13.58 14.30
C ALA A 646 30.63 -14.02 12.94
N ASP A 647 30.53 -15.32 12.72
CA ASP A 647 29.89 -15.89 11.53
C ASP A 647 28.36 -15.83 11.68
N PHE A 648 27.72 -14.95 10.96
CA PHE A 648 26.26 -14.81 10.93
C PHE A 648 25.56 -15.87 10.06
N GLY A 649 26.31 -16.59 9.19
CA GLY A 649 25.79 -17.41 8.10
C GLY A 649 24.82 -18.53 8.45
N LYS A 650 24.70 -18.91 9.74
CA LYS A 650 23.75 -19.92 10.22
C LYS A 650 23.12 -19.52 11.55
N LYS A 651 23.21 -18.26 11.88
CA LYS A 651 22.85 -17.77 13.22
C LYS A 651 21.71 -16.80 13.19
N ASP A 652 21.51 -16.12 12.06
CA ASP A 652 20.51 -15.09 11.94
C ASP A 652 20.00 -14.98 10.50
N ASN A 653 18.79 -14.45 10.33
CA ASN A 653 18.18 -14.16 9.05
C ASN A 653 18.41 -12.69 8.71
N LEU A 654 19.43 -12.40 7.90
CA LEU A 654 19.85 -11.06 7.56
C LEU A 654 19.44 -10.68 6.14
N ALA A 655 19.30 -9.38 5.91
CA ALA A 655 19.14 -8.84 4.57
C ALA A 655 20.37 -9.15 3.72
N ASP A 656 20.20 -10.00 2.73
CA ASP A 656 21.23 -10.44 1.79
C ASP A 656 20.89 -10.05 0.35
N VAL A 657 21.51 -10.69 -0.62
CA VAL A 657 21.27 -10.46 -2.05
C VAL A 657 19.81 -10.68 -2.46
N THR A 658 19.06 -11.49 -1.72
CA THR A 658 17.66 -11.77 -2.05
C THR A 658 16.76 -10.59 -1.76
N THR A 659 17.18 -9.67 -0.88
CA THR A 659 16.47 -8.42 -0.60
C THR A 659 16.26 -7.58 -1.85
N ASN A 660 17.17 -7.66 -2.83
CA ASN A 660 17.00 -6.99 -4.13
C ASN A 660 15.83 -7.50 -4.97
N LYS A 661 15.24 -8.64 -4.60
CA LYS A 661 14.08 -9.22 -5.27
C LYS A 661 12.76 -8.62 -4.79
N PHE A 662 12.78 -7.81 -3.74
CA PHE A 662 11.58 -7.13 -3.25
C PHE A 662 11.17 -5.99 -4.19
N ALA A 663 9.88 -5.76 -4.31
CA ALA A 663 9.32 -4.69 -5.12
C ALA A 663 9.72 -3.31 -4.61
N VAL A 664 9.91 -3.16 -3.31
CA VAL A 664 10.31 -1.91 -2.68
C VAL A 664 11.82 -1.79 -2.66
N SER A 665 12.36 -0.85 -3.45
CA SER A 665 13.77 -0.50 -3.35
C SER A 665 14.06 0.17 -2.01
N GLY A 666 15.22 -0.15 -1.45
CA GLY A 666 15.61 0.44 -0.19
C GLY A 666 14.93 -0.18 1.01
N VAL A 667 14.77 -1.48 0.97
CA VAL A 667 14.45 -2.26 2.17
C VAL A 667 15.56 -2.02 3.20
N ASP A 668 15.18 -1.78 4.43
CA ASP A 668 16.10 -1.57 5.53
C ASP A 668 16.13 -2.81 6.44
N PRO A 669 17.30 -3.32 6.79
CA PRO A 669 18.63 -2.90 6.33
C PRO A 669 18.89 -3.18 4.84
N GLN A 670 19.87 -2.47 4.29
CA GLN A 670 20.29 -2.67 2.90
C GLN A 670 20.84 -4.08 2.69
N PRO A 671 20.66 -4.63 1.47
CA PRO A 671 21.29 -5.89 1.14
C PRO A 671 22.79 -5.85 1.39
N MET A 672 23.32 -6.95 1.88
CA MET A 672 24.75 -7.09 2.12
C MET A 672 25.55 -6.83 0.84
N SER A 673 26.60 -6.04 0.94
CA SER A 673 27.48 -5.73 -0.20
C SER A 673 28.11 -7.00 -0.79
N PRO A 674 28.26 -7.08 -2.13
CA PRO A 674 28.99 -8.17 -2.77
C PRO A 674 30.42 -8.39 -2.24
N GLU A 675 31.04 -7.35 -1.69
CA GLU A 675 32.38 -7.44 -1.07
C GLU A 675 32.34 -8.04 0.34
N SER A 676 31.17 -8.17 0.93
CA SER A 676 31.03 -8.80 2.24
C SER A 676 31.39 -10.29 2.16
N PRO A 677 32.21 -10.83 3.08
CA PRO A 677 32.55 -12.23 3.10
C PRO A 677 31.33 -13.15 3.29
N TRP A 678 30.24 -12.60 3.80
CA TRP A 678 28.99 -13.32 4.09
C TRP A 678 27.99 -13.29 2.95
N TYR A 679 28.18 -12.46 1.93
CA TYR A 679 27.28 -12.24 0.81
C TYR A 679 26.72 -13.54 0.19
N LYS A 680 27.51 -14.57 0.05
CA LYS A 680 27.12 -15.83 -0.60
C LYS A 680 26.41 -16.82 0.31
N TYR A 681 26.36 -16.58 1.61
CA TYR A 681 25.86 -17.56 2.59
C TYR A 681 24.44 -17.26 3.07
N TYR A 682 23.93 -16.07 2.81
CA TYR A 682 22.66 -15.64 3.35
C TYR A 682 21.56 -15.74 2.33
N THR A 683 20.43 -16.30 2.75
CA THR A 683 19.18 -16.30 2.03
C THR A 683 18.14 -15.67 2.96
N PHE A 684 17.65 -14.52 2.57
CA PHE A 684 16.66 -13.77 3.36
C PHE A 684 15.28 -14.41 3.34
N LEU A 685 15.00 -15.16 2.27
CA LEU A 685 13.69 -15.79 2.11
C LEU A 685 13.76 -17.24 2.61
N PRO A 686 12.77 -17.68 3.41
CA PRO A 686 12.70 -19.05 3.91
C PRO A 686 12.52 -20.07 2.79
#